data_f61534a9ded9066eeb62ef93ce499873
#
_entry.id   f61534a9ded9066eeb62ef93ce499873
#
_cell.length_a   1.000
_cell.length_b   1.000
_cell.length_c   1.000
_cell.angle_alpha   90.00
_cell.angle_beta   90.00
_cell.angle_gamma   90.00
#
_symmetry.space_group_name_H-M   'P 1'
#
loop_
_entity.id
_entity.type
_entity.pdbx_description
1 polymer ?
#
loop_
_entity_poly.entity_id
_entity_poly.type
_entity_poly.pdbx_seq_one_letter_code
_entity_poly.pdbx_strand_id
1 'polypeptide(L)'
;MPSLWRATAVVPEKLLPNETASTAIKRHVDQLQKELSEHADIIEHLRSVSELEAISVIRLLKSTPNASMVLASLRGGAHTAARISELKTSRGLLPHTDSETDFELSVLHKSVYPALMPLDLDSIDTRSLFSSSSPHDTANLTAPATAASTCSLAASPPSPLRGTRAPHTSRVAGPAPGRQHCDPRLSQLQMGYWTSIPISDDFAACVLSHYLESDHPIYACVDADLFLSDLANRRLEYCSPFLVNALMSFACQSYTQFDKRSSALSVAFIKEAQKLWRSEQRSKTPIHLAAMVYLSLASGVSGRDELAGLLAADCRGLAEKVSLFGVAPTEQSSSTFFCLPPDHIKSWAFAAWGAYAWLTIYYPSEPITSPPLLPIPGDSCRRTKHGSVLDWPPHPLPTYMGDTFQTLSKLWVLIQEINVLYNLAEKTPLEERVPLSYAESKYQGLLNWSDSLLPGMLHSEHSPTHVLFFHALFHSTVLSLFHPFQTSAAADRRLCSFGSADATPAAIYSASLNQLKRLIDVHHIRKPYLPNKCWFNTAIMRVSSELIKNAATDPDWYFYFRLCLSFWKDTYVSYRPFRLIAQANLAAALQSGALRSNVAVAMMEEISATGRHHVASDEAVIRGLLDFDRATKNLEEAQIVTVARRFDELILFDELINETPETAIGTTN
;
A
#
# COMPACT_ATOMS: atom_id res chain seq x y z
N MET A 1 33.97 -33.39 -35.44
CA MET A 1 34.81 -33.11 -34.29
C MET A 1 33.90 -33.09 -33.05
N PRO A 2 34.00 -34.05 -32.15
CA PRO A 2 33.16 -34.07 -30.95
C PRO A 2 33.93 -33.35 -29.81
N SER A 3 33.35 -32.27 -29.29
CA SER A 3 33.85 -31.54 -28.13
C SER A 3 33.37 -32.18 -26.83
N LEU A 4 34.31 -32.68 -26.15
CA LEU A 4 34.41 -33.16 -24.78
C LEU A 4 33.50 -32.44 -23.79
N TRP A 5 32.52 -33.17 -23.29
CA TRP A 5 31.92 -32.92 -21.98
C TRP A 5 32.89 -33.44 -20.89
N ARG A 6 33.64 -32.54 -20.27
CA ARG A 6 34.29 -32.86 -18.99
C ARG A 6 33.23 -32.76 -17.88
N ALA A 7 32.69 -33.87 -17.47
CA ALA A 7 32.03 -34.01 -16.20
C ALA A 7 33.10 -33.75 -15.10
N THR A 8 33.02 -32.63 -14.45
CA THR A 8 33.71 -32.40 -13.18
C THR A 8 33.06 -33.33 -12.16
N ALA A 9 33.69 -34.46 -11.87
CA ALA A 9 33.29 -35.33 -10.79
C ALA A 9 33.41 -34.55 -9.48
N VAL A 10 32.28 -34.34 -8.81
CA VAL A 10 32.24 -33.80 -7.44
C VAL A 10 32.89 -34.86 -6.55
N VAL A 11 34.14 -34.61 -6.17
CA VAL A 11 34.83 -35.45 -5.20
C VAL A 11 34.25 -35.10 -3.83
N PRO A 12 33.76 -36.06 -3.01
CA PRO A 12 33.25 -35.78 -1.66
C PRO A 12 34.35 -35.16 -0.80
N GLU A 13 34.04 -34.07 -0.13
CA GLU A 13 35.00 -33.26 0.65
C GLU A 13 35.65 -33.97 1.83
N LYS A 14 35.17 -35.13 2.27
CA LYS A 14 35.74 -35.91 3.39
C LYS A 14 35.74 -37.40 3.07
N LEU A 15 36.92 -37.95 2.87
CA LEU A 15 37.17 -39.39 2.90
C LEU A 15 37.29 -39.85 4.36
N LEU A 16 36.64 -40.97 4.72
CA LEU A 16 36.84 -41.60 6.01
C LEU A 16 38.19 -42.34 6.03
N PRO A 17 38.83 -42.51 7.20
CA PRO A 17 40.08 -43.27 7.28
C PRO A 17 39.88 -44.67 6.71
N ASN A 18 40.72 -45.09 5.72
CA ASN A 18 40.67 -46.35 4.98
C ASN A 18 39.57 -46.51 3.95
N GLU A 19 38.92 -45.43 3.49
CA GLU A 19 37.91 -45.46 2.45
C GLU A 19 38.52 -45.18 1.07
N THR A 20 38.15 -45.96 0.05
CA THR A 20 38.55 -45.68 -1.33
C THR A 20 37.62 -44.62 -1.95
N ALA A 21 38.09 -43.83 -2.90
CA ALA A 21 37.29 -42.81 -3.55
C ALA A 21 36.00 -43.39 -4.18
N SER A 22 36.04 -44.63 -4.71
CA SER A 22 34.86 -45.30 -5.25
C SER A 22 33.82 -45.62 -4.16
N THR A 23 34.27 -46.06 -2.97
CA THR A 23 33.39 -46.37 -1.85
C THR A 23 32.77 -45.07 -1.27
N ALA A 24 33.54 -43.99 -1.21
CA ALA A 24 33.05 -42.69 -0.77
C ALA A 24 31.99 -42.11 -1.74
N ILE A 25 32.20 -42.23 -3.06
CA ILE A 25 31.22 -41.84 -4.06
C ILE A 25 29.96 -42.70 -3.94
N LYS A 26 30.07 -44.00 -3.77
CA LYS A 26 28.91 -44.89 -3.61
C LYS A 26 28.10 -44.50 -2.38
N ARG A 27 28.77 -44.31 -1.25
CA ARG A 27 28.14 -43.86 0.01
C ARG A 27 27.42 -42.53 -0.16
N HIS A 28 28.03 -41.59 -0.90
CA HIS A 28 27.42 -40.27 -1.17
C HIS A 28 26.20 -40.39 -2.08
N VAL A 29 26.28 -41.24 -3.11
CA VAL A 29 25.12 -41.53 -3.99
C VAL A 29 24.00 -42.20 -3.22
N ASP A 30 24.31 -43.19 -2.38
CA ASP A 30 23.31 -43.86 -1.51
C ASP A 30 22.65 -42.87 -0.55
N GLN A 31 23.42 -41.93 -0.01
CA GLN A 31 22.91 -40.87 0.86
C GLN A 31 21.98 -39.89 0.12
N LEU A 32 22.39 -39.43 -1.07
CA LEU A 32 21.57 -38.56 -1.91
C LEU A 32 20.28 -39.24 -2.37
N GLN A 33 20.36 -40.55 -2.70
CA GLN A 33 19.17 -41.32 -3.06
C GLN A 33 18.21 -41.46 -1.88
N LYS A 34 18.75 -41.66 -0.67
CA LYS A 34 17.95 -41.69 0.56
C LYS A 34 17.26 -40.33 0.81
N GLU A 35 18.00 -39.24 0.73
CA GLU A 35 17.47 -37.87 0.91
C GLU A 35 16.39 -37.56 -0.15
N LEU A 36 16.62 -37.94 -1.41
CA LEU A 36 15.64 -37.80 -2.47
C LEU A 36 14.35 -38.58 -2.19
N SER A 37 14.50 -39.86 -1.72
CA SER A 37 13.35 -40.69 -1.35
C SER A 37 12.57 -40.08 -0.18
N GLU A 38 13.27 -39.55 0.85
CA GLU A 38 12.64 -38.89 2.00
C GLU A 38 11.87 -37.63 1.59
N HIS A 39 12.41 -36.83 0.68
CA HIS A 39 11.69 -35.66 0.15
C HIS A 39 10.50 -36.07 -0.70
N ALA A 40 10.63 -37.12 -1.54
CA ALA A 40 9.52 -37.66 -2.33
C ALA A 40 8.37 -38.16 -1.43
N ASP A 41 8.69 -38.86 -0.34
CA ASP A 41 7.72 -39.35 0.63
C ASP A 41 6.97 -38.19 1.32
N ILE A 42 7.66 -37.09 1.65
CA ILE A 42 7.02 -35.89 2.23
C ILE A 42 6.08 -35.24 1.20
N ILE A 43 6.48 -35.12 -0.04
CA ILE A 43 5.64 -34.55 -1.13
C ILE A 43 4.41 -35.43 -1.36
N GLU A 44 4.58 -36.75 -1.40
CA GLU A 44 3.50 -37.70 -1.56
C GLU A 44 2.49 -37.59 -0.38
N HIS A 45 3.04 -37.48 0.85
CA HIS A 45 2.22 -37.27 2.03
C HIS A 45 1.44 -35.96 1.96
N LEU A 46 2.09 -34.86 1.57
CA LEU A 46 1.43 -33.54 1.39
C LEU A 46 0.30 -33.57 0.36
N ARG A 47 0.43 -34.42 -0.68
CA ARG A 47 -0.61 -34.60 -1.71
C ARG A 47 -1.79 -35.47 -1.25
N SER A 48 -1.55 -36.35 -0.29
CA SER A 48 -2.55 -37.33 0.17
C SER A 48 -3.38 -36.87 1.36
N VAL A 49 -2.95 -35.86 2.09
CA VAL A 49 -3.60 -35.37 3.31
C VAL A 49 -4.49 -34.17 3.05
N SER A 50 -5.38 -33.89 4.00
CA SER A 50 -6.22 -32.69 3.95
C SER A 50 -5.38 -31.40 4.05
N GLU A 51 -5.90 -30.29 3.57
CA GLU A 51 -5.21 -28.98 3.58
C GLU A 51 -4.72 -28.58 4.99
N LEU A 52 -5.54 -28.80 6.02
CA LEU A 52 -5.16 -28.53 7.41
C LEU A 52 -3.98 -29.40 7.89
N GLU A 53 -3.94 -30.65 7.47
CA GLU A 53 -2.82 -31.55 7.76
C GLU A 53 -1.57 -31.15 6.97
N ALA A 54 -1.72 -30.76 5.70
CA ALA A 54 -0.62 -30.27 4.87
C ALA A 54 0.04 -29.02 5.47
N ILE A 55 -0.73 -28.08 5.99
CA ILE A 55 -0.21 -26.90 6.71
C ILE A 55 0.60 -27.29 7.94
N SER A 56 0.15 -28.29 8.69
CA SER A 56 0.87 -28.80 9.86
C SER A 56 2.21 -29.42 9.48
N VAL A 57 2.25 -30.16 8.38
CA VAL A 57 3.48 -30.74 7.81
C VAL A 57 4.45 -29.64 7.35
N ILE A 58 3.96 -28.58 6.69
CA ILE A 58 4.76 -27.44 6.26
C ILE A 58 5.35 -26.70 7.46
N ARG A 59 4.59 -26.50 8.54
CA ARG A 59 5.10 -25.91 9.78
C ARG A 59 6.19 -26.77 10.42
N LEU A 60 6.00 -28.08 10.42
CA LEU A 60 7.00 -29.02 10.92
C LEU A 60 8.29 -28.97 10.09
N LEU A 61 8.17 -28.89 8.76
CA LEU A 61 9.31 -28.69 7.85
C LEU A 61 10.06 -27.38 8.10
N LYS A 62 9.36 -26.31 8.44
CA LYS A 62 10.00 -25.02 8.78
C LYS A 62 10.72 -25.04 10.12
N SER A 63 10.23 -25.80 11.09
CA SER A 63 10.81 -25.90 12.44
C SER A 63 11.91 -26.97 12.56
N THR A 64 12.02 -27.86 11.59
CA THR A 64 12.91 -29.04 11.65
C THR A 64 13.78 -29.09 10.39
N PRO A 65 15.11 -28.89 10.49
CA PRO A 65 15.99 -28.80 9.31
C PRO A 65 16.26 -30.14 8.62
N ASN A 66 15.77 -31.27 9.14
CA ASN A 66 16.06 -32.61 8.63
C ASN A 66 14.79 -33.35 8.20
N ALA A 67 14.71 -33.73 6.93
CA ALA A 67 13.58 -34.45 6.32
C ALA A 67 13.29 -35.78 7.01
N SER A 68 14.33 -36.53 7.44
CA SER A 68 14.16 -37.79 8.16
C SER A 68 13.43 -37.63 9.51
N MET A 69 13.66 -36.53 10.23
CA MET A 69 12.96 -36.22 11.49
C MET A 69 11.49 -35.85 11.25
N VAL A 70 11.22 -35.14 10.16
CA VAL A 70 9.85 -34.80 9.75
C VAL A 70 9.07 -36.07 9.43
N LEU A 71 9.63 -36.98 8.62
CA LEU A 71 9.02 -38.27 8.31
C LEU A 71 8.82 -39.18 9.54
N ALA A 72 9.79 -39.20 10.45
CA ALA A 72 9.64 -39.95 11.70
C ALA A 72 8.48 -39.40 12.56
N SER A 73 8.34 -38.07 12.58
CA SER A 73 7.23 -37.40 13.29
C SER A 73 5.87 -37.67 12.64
N LEU A 74 5.82 -37.70 11.30
CA LEU A 74 4.60 -38.02 10.53
C LEU A 74 4.18 -39.50 10.71
N ARG A 75 5.16 -40.42 10.74
CA ARG A 75 4.90 -41.87 10.94
C ARG A 75 4.55 -42.20 12.39
N GLY A 76 4.97 -41.39 13.35
CA GLY A 76 4.69 -41.58 14.78
C GLY A 76 3.27 -41.27 15.26
N GLY A 77 2.41 -40.72 14.42
CA GLY A 77 0.94 -40.60 14.54
C GLY A 77 0.34 -39.85 15.75
N ALA A 78 1.07 -39.67 16.84
CA ALA A 78 0.52 -39.16 18.09
C ALA A 78 0.55 -37.62 18.22
N HIS A 79 1.48 -36.96 17.55
CA HIS A 79 1.61 -35.48 17.62
C HIS A 79 0.76 -34.71 16.62
N THR A 80 0.35 -35.35 15.51
CA THR A 80 -0.51 -34.73 14.50
C THR A 80 -1.92 -34.51 15.00
N ALA A 81 -2.52 -35.47 15.70
CA ALA A 81 -3.89 -35.36 16.19
C ALA A 81 -4.06 -34.27 17.27
N ALA A 82 -3.10 -34.10 18.18
CA ALA A 82 -3.11 -33.04 19.20
C ALA A 82 -2.93 -31.64 18.57
N ARG A 83 -2.00 -31.51 17.59
CA ARG A 83 -1.77 -30.24 16.86
C ARG A 83 -2.91 -29.91 15.89
N ILE A 84 -3.55 -30.89 15.28
CA ILE A 84 -4.75 -30.69 14.47
C ILE A 84 -5.92 -30.21 15.34
N SER A 85 -6.00 -30.67 16.60
CA SER A 85 -6.98 -30.18 17.57
C SER A 85 -6.70 -28.72 17.99
N GLU A 86 -5.42 -28.34 18.15
CA GLU A 86 -5.02 -26.94 18.40
C GLU A 86 -5.25 -26.04 17.18
N LEU A 87 -5.04 -26.57 15.95
CA LEU A 87 -5.33 -25.84 14.71
C LEU A 87 -6.84 -25.67 14.44
N LYS A 88 -7.67 -26.59 14.91
CA LYS A 88 -9.15 -26.46 14.84
C LYS A 88 -9.71 -25.40 15.78
N THR A 89 -8.95 -25.00 16.80
CA THR A 89 -9.33 -23.93 17.73
C THR A 89 -8.77 -22.56 17.31
N SER A 90 -7.68 -22.49 16.55
CA SER A 90 -7.23 -21.25 15.94
C SER A 90 -7.96 -21.05 14.61
N ARG A 91 -8.86 -20.07 14.53
CA ARG A 91 -9.41 -19.57 13.27
C ARG A 91 -8.25 -19.00 12.44
N GLY A 92 -7.64 -19.86 11.63
CA GLY A 92 -6.70 -19.39 10.62
C GLY A 92 -7.50 -18.70 9.52
N LEU A 93 -7.35 -17.37 9.37
CA LEU A 93 -7.82 -16.65 8.20
C LEU A 93 -6.90 -16.99 7.04
N LEU A 94 -7.24 -18.06 6.33
CA LEU A 94 -6.68 -18.32 5.02
C LEU A 94 -7.58 -17.64 4.00
N PRO A 95 -7.01 -16.85 3.08
CA PRO A 95 -7.64 -16.73 1.79
C PRO A 95 -7.72 -18.15 1.23
N HIS A 96 -8.94 -18.66 0.98
CA HIS A 96 -9.10 -19.95 0.33
C HIS A 96 -8.49 -19.90 -1.06
N THR A 97 -7.40 -20.60 -1.28
CA THR A 97 -6.72 -20.73 -2.56
C THR A 97 -6.90 -22.16 -3.07
N ASP A 98 -8.13 -22.51 -3.39
CA ASP A 98 -8.43 -23.75 -4.12
C ASP A 98 -8.26 -23.57 -5.63
N SER A 99 -7.75 -22.42 -6.06
CA SER A 99 -7.59 -22.05 -7.47
C SER A 99 -6.26 -22.52 -8.02
N GLU A 100 -6.28 -23.27 -9.13
CA GLU A 100 -5.07 -23.60 -9.91
C GLU A 100 -4.38 -22.32 -10.40
N THR A 101 -5.14 -21.26 -10.70
CA THR A 101 -4.64 -19.96 -11.10
C THR A 101 -3.81 -19.29 -10.01
N ASP A 102 -4.27 -19.30 -8.74
CA ASP A 102 -3.50 -18.77 -7.61
C ASP A 102 -2.18 -19.52 -7.45
N PHE A 103 -2.20 -20.83 -7.61
CA PHE A 103 -0.99 -21.64 -7.57
C PHE A 103 -0.04 -21.28 -8.72
N GLU A 104 -0.54 -21.20 -9.97
CA GLU A 104 0.24 -20.81 -11.15
C GLU A 104 0.90 -19.42 -10.93
N LEU A 105 0.13 -18.43 -10.46
CA LEU A 105 0.64 -17.09 -10.14
C LEU A 105 1.71 -17.12 -9.05
N SER A 106 1.53 -17.91 -8.00
CA SER A 106 2.50 -18.01 -6.90
C SER A 106 3.82 -18.68 -7.30
N VAL A 107 3.80 -19.53 -8.32
CA VAL A 107 4.99 -20.20 -8.86
C VAL A 107 5.70 -19.32 -9.87
N LEU A 108 4.96 -18.76 -10.84
CA LEU A 108 5.54 -18.01 -11.97
C LEU A 108 5.86 -16.55 -11.59
N HIS A 109 5.02 -15.90 -10.79
CA HIS A 109 5.10 -14.46 -10.47
C HIS A 109 5.20 -14.20 -8.97
N LYS A 110 6.03 -14.99 -8.28
CA LYS A 110 6.24 -14.93 -6.82
C LYS A 110 6.67 -13.55 -6.27
N SER A 111 7.16 -12.67 -7.13
CA SER A 111 7.54 -11.29 -6.79
C SER A 111 6.35 -10.46 -6.31
N VAL A 112 5.18 -10.64 -6.90
CA VAL A 112 3.94 -9.93 -6.59
C VAL A 112 2.84 -10.85 -6.07
N TYR A 113 2.90 -12.15 -6.35
CA TYR A 113 2.00 -13.16 -5.78
C TYR A 113 2.77 -14.15 -4.87
N PRO A 114 3.39 -13.67 -3.76
CA PRO A 114 3.98 -14.60 -2.81
C PRO A 114 2.91 -15.53 -2.25
N ALA A 115 3.30 -16.79 -1.96
CA ALA A 115 2.39 -17.74 -1.34
C ALA A 115 1.86 -17.18 -0.02
N LEU A 116 0.54 -17.12 0.12
CA LEU A 116 -0.12 -16.60 1.30
C LEU A 116 -0.06 -17.64 2.43
N MET A 117 0.41 -17.22 3.58
CA MET A 117 0.43 -18.05 4.79
C MET A 117 -0.80 -17.73 5.64
N PRO A 118 -1.35 -18.72 6.38
CA PRO A 118 -2.42 -18.48 7.32
C PRO A 118 -2.06 -17.37 8.30
N LEU A 119 -3.04 -16.48 8.56
CA LEU A 119 -2.92 -15.51 9.63
C LEU A 119 -3.23 -16.19 10.96
N ASP A 120 -2.35 -16.03 11.93
CA ASP A 120 -2.62 -16.36 13.31
C ASP A 120 -3.38 -15.19 13.95
N LEU A 121 -4.71 -15.32 14.06
CA LEU A 121 -5.57 -14.30 14.67
C LEU A 121 -5.25 -14.07 16.15
N ASP A 122 -4.73 -15.08 16.84
CA ASP A 122 -4.37 -14.94 18.24
C ASP A 122 -3.12 -14.05 18.41
N SER A 123 -2.30 -13.92 17.37
CA SER A 123 -1.16 -13.00 17.33
C SER A 123 -1.54 -11.54 17.10
N ILE A 124 -2.77 -11.28 16.62
CA ILE A 124 -3.27 -9.95 16.31
C ILE A 124 -4.10 -9.45 17.49
N ASP A 125 -3.67 -8.37 18.13
CA ASP A 125 -4.47 -7.71 19.16
C ASP A 125 -5.72 -7.05 18.56
N THR A 126 -6.76 -7.85 18.36
CA THR A 126 -8.04 -7.38 17.81
C THR A 126 -8.76 -6.38 18.74
N ARG A 127 -8.40 -6.32 20.04
CA ARG A 127 -8.96 -5.36 21.01
C ARG A 127 -8.43 -3.95 20.77
N SER A 128 -7.23 -3.83 20.20
CA SER A 128 -6.65 -2.53 19.85
C SER A 128 -7.25 -1.91 18.58
N LEU A 129 -7.99 -2.66 17.77
CA LEU A 129 -8.58 -2.15 16.53
C LEU A 129 -9.68 -1.13 16.81
N PHE A 130 -10.66 -1.49 17.63
CA PHE A 130 -11.75 -0.64 18.10
C PHE A 130 -12.31 -1.20 19.41
N SER A 131 -12.75 -0.34 20.31
CA SER A 131 -13.30 -0.73 21.63
C SER A 131 -14.71 -1.32 21.54
N SER A 132 -15.40 -1.21 20.39
CA SER A 132 -16.76 -1.67 20.21
C SER A 132 -16.86 -3.19 20.08
N SER A 133 -17.80 -3.78 20.80
CA SER A 133 -18.10 -5.21 20.85
C SER A 133 -18.45 -5.82 19.50
N SER A 134 -18.19 -7.14 19.36
CA SER A 134 -18.55 -7.96 18.20
C SER A 134 -20.04 -7.87 17.87
N PRO A 135 -20.44 -7.91 16.57
CA PRO A 135 -21.87 -7.93 16.19
C PRO A 135 -22.63 -9.14 16.73
N HIS A 136 -21.95 -10.19 17.18
CA HIS A 136 -22.56 -11.40 17.75
C HIS A 136 -22.90 -11.31 19.25
N ASP A 137 -22.38 -10.34 20.00
CA ASP A 137 -22.61 -10.26 21.46
C ASP A 137 -24.02 -9.72 21.86
N THR A 138 -24.84 -9.32 20.89
CA THR A 138 -26.19 -8.82 21.13
C THR A 138 -27.30 -9.87 21.09
N ALA A 139 -26.98 -11.14 20.83
CA ALA A 139 -27.96 -12.22 20.80
C ALA A 139 -28.33 -12.79 22.20
N ASN A 140 -27.62 -12.41 23.28
CA ASN A 140 -27.76 -12.97 24.62
C ASN A 140 -28.17 -11.96 25.72
N LEU A 141 -28.84 -10.87 25.37
CA LEU A 141 -29.38 -9.91 26.34
C LEU A 141 -30.90 -10.03 26.50
N THR A 142 -31.41 -11.26 26.72
CA THR A 142 -32.72 -11.45 27.31
C THR A 142 -32.68 -12.61 28.30
N ALA A 143 -32.17 -12.33 29.51
CA ALA A 143 -32.50 -13.09 30.71
C ALA A 143 -32.38 -12.16 31.92
N PRO A 144 -33.35 -12.16 32.86
CA PRO A 144 -33.46 -11.16 33.91
C PRO A 144 -32.47 -11.37 35.02
N ALA A 145 -32.03 -10.25 35.58
CA ALA A 145 -31.19 -10.17 36.75
C ALA A 145 -31.85 -10.77 37.98
N THR A 146 -31.18 -11.70 38.63
CA THR A 146 -31.40 -12.00 40.05
C THR A 146 -30.12 -11.81 40.82
N ALA A 147 -30.22 -11.01 41.85
CA ALA A 147 -29.16 -10.57 42.74
C ALA A 147 -28.65 -11.68 43.65
N ALA A 148 -27.37 -11.55 44.05
CA ALA A 148 -26.82 -11.76 45.41
C ALA A 148 -25.30 -11.57 45.30
N SER A 149 -24.76 -10.50 45.82
CA SER A 149 -24.33 -10.18 47.21
C SER A 149 -23.32 -11.16 47.81
N THR A 150 -22.19 -10.62 48.14
CA THR A 150 -21.41 -10.56 49.40
C THR A 150 -19.93 -10.87 49.26
N CYS A 151 -19.12 -9.88 49.60
CA CYS A 151 -18.08 -9.81 50.67
C CYS A 151 -17.01 -10.94 50.71
N SER A 152 -15.75 -10.76 50.93
CA SER A 152 -15.00 -9.85 51.80
C SER A 152 -13.51 -10.24 51.85
N LEU A 153 -12.64 -9.27 51.94
CA LEU A 153 -11.44 -9.15 52.79
C LEU A 153 -10.24 -10.13 52.75
N ALA A 154 -9.12 -9.53 52.41
CA ALA A 154 -7.92 -9.34 53.25
C ALA A 154 -6.75 -10.36 53.15
N ALA A 155 -5.60 -9.78 53.00
CA ALA A 155 -4.33 -9.91 53.69
C ALA A 155 -3.09 -10.21 52.81
N SER A 156 -2.10 -9.37 52.97
CA SER A 156 -0.77 -9.30 52.37
C SER A 156 0.26 -10.23 53.07
N PRO A 157 1.59 -10.09 52.82
CA PRO A 157 2.41 -10.71 51.81
C PRO A 157 3.46 -11.71 52.44
N PRO A 158 4.43 -12.25 51.76
CA PRO A 158 5.70 -11.60 51.45
C PRO A 158 6.47 -12.06 50.18
N SER A 159 7.42 -11.22 49.79
CA SER A 159 8.45 -11.29 48.75
C SER A 159 9.48 -12.42 48.87
N PRO A 160 10.54 -12.49 48.05
CA PRO A 160 10.72 -12.24 46.62
C PRO A 160 11.48 -13.37 45.90
N LEU A 161 11.48 -13.46 44.57
CA LEU A 161 12.63 -13.90 43.77
C LEU A 161 12.40 -13.79 42.25
N ARG A 162 13.25 -12.96 41.63
CA ARG A 162 13.86 -13.05 40.29
C ARG A 162 13.00 -13.24 39.06
N GLY A 163 13.01 -12.20 38.22
CA GLY A 163 13.30 -12.38 36.79
C GLY A 163 12.09 -12.53 35.89
N THR A 164 11.26 -11.50 35.77
CA THR A 164 10.36 -11.38 34.64
C THR A 164 10.56 -10.04 33.92
N ARG A 165 10.86 -10.17 32.66
CA ARG A 165 10.95 -9.12 31.66
C ARG A 165 9.72 -8.19 31.78
N ALA A 166 9.95 -6.92 32.05
CA ALA A 166 8.92 -5.89 32.07
C ALA A 166 8.27 -5.75 30.67
N PRO A 167 6.94 -5.50 30.61
CA PRO A 167 6.33 -5.11 29.35
C PRO A 167 6.87 -3.74 28.99
N HIS A 168 7.50 -3.62 27.83
CA HIS A 168 7.90 -2.37 27.23
C HIS A 168 6.63 -1.56 26.89
N THR A 169 6.22 -0.70 27.81
CA THR A 169 5.41 0.47 27.43
C THR A 169 6.26 1.33 26.50
N SER A 170 6.07 1.16 25.22
CA SER A 170 6.70 1.98 24.20
C SER A 170 6.15 3.40 24.32
N ARG A 171 6.82 4.24 25.12
CA ARG A 171 6.74 5.69 24.95
C ARG A 171 7.14 5.96 23.51
N VAL A 172 6.24 6.56 22.73
CA VAL A 172 6.58 7.21 21.47
C VAL A 172 7.67 8.22 21.80
N ALA A 173 8.91 7.84 21.57
CA ALA A 173 10.05 8.71 21.77
C ALA A 173 9.96 9.78 20.67
N GLY A 174 9.71 11.02 21.06
CA GLY A 174 10.07 12.16 20.25
C GLY A 174 11.56 12.06 19.85
N PRO A 175 12.02 12.72 18.78
CA PRO A 175 13.38 12.61 18.32
C PRO A 175 14.34 12.90 19.47
N ALA A 176 15.13 11.89 19.84
CA ALA A 176 16.18 12.03 20.84
C ALA A 176 17.21 13.06 20.34
N PRO A 177 17.73 13.97 21.18
CA PRO A 177 18.79 14.86 20.80
C PRO A 177 20.04 14.05 20.41
N GLY A 178 20.48 14.16 19.16
CA GLY A 178 21.61 13.42 18.58
C GLY A 178 21.25 12.47 17.43
N ARG A 179 20.04 12.51 16.90
CA ARG A 179 19.66 11.71 15.73
C ARG A 179 20.41 12.23 14.49
N GLN A 180 21.21 11.36 13.90
CA GLN A 180 21.90 11.67 12.64
C GLN A 180 20.84 11.82 11.53
N HIS A 181 20.80 12.95 10.83
CA HIS A 181 19.95 13.15 9.66
C HIS A 181 20.38 12.25 8.51
N CYS A 182 19.48 11.91 7.61
CA CYS A 182 19.77 11.08 6.43
C CYS A 182 20.82 11.73 5.51
N ASP A 183 20.95 13.05 5.57
CA ASP A 183 21.95 13.82 4.82
C ASP A 183 22.62 14.87 5.74
N PRO A 184 23.96 14.94 5.79
CA PRO A 184 24.69 15.86 6.66
C PRO A 184 24.44 17.35 6.37
N ARG A 185 24.05 17.72 5.13
CA ARG A 185 23.74 19.10 4.75
C ARG A 185 22.53 19.66 5.51
N LEU A 186 21.64 18.80 6.00
CA LEU A 186 20.49 19.20 6.81
C LEU A 186 20.88 19.87 8.14
N SER A 187 22.09 19.61 8.66
CA SER A 187 22.61 20.29 9.86
C SER A 187 23.04 21.75 9.59
N GLN A 188 23.09 22.18 8.32
CA GLN A 188 23.53 23.51 7.91
C GLN A 188 22.39 24.40 7.43
N LEU A 189 21.12 23.99 7.67
CA LEU A 189 19.96 24.74 7.23
C LEU A 189 19.87 26.13 7.86
N GLN A 190 19.34 27.07 7.09
CA GLN A 190 18.98 28.40 7.52
C GLN A 190 17.60 28.75 6.97
N MET A 191 16.57 28.24 7.62
CA MET A 191 15.19 28.32 7.13
C MET A 191 14.66 29.75 7.01
N GLY A 192 15.13 30.66 7.85
CA GLY A 192 14.77 32.08 7.78
C GLY A 192 15.10 32.77 6.46
N TYR A 193 16.00 32.20 5.62
CA TYR A 193 16.24 32.68 4.26
C TYR A 193 15.14 32.29 3.28
N TRP A 194 14.52 31.13 3.49
CA TRP A 194 13.59 30.50 2.55
C TRP A 194 12.12 30.76 2.84
N THR A 195 11.79 31.06 4.09
CA THR A 195 10.40 31.21 4.53
C THR A 195 10.25 32.27 5.60
N SER A 196 9.07 32.93 5.62
CA SER A 196 8.64 33.81 6.70
C SER A 196 8.00 33.07 7.87
N ILE A 197 7.75 31.75 7.71
CA ILE A 197 7.12 30.94 8.76
C ILE A 197 8.11 30.67 9.89
N PRO A 198 7.75 30.95 11.16
CA PRO A 198 8.65 30.73 12.29
C PRO A 198 8.81 29.21 12.55
N ILE A 199 9.94 28.68 12.12
CA ILE A 199 10.35 27.29 12.30
C ILE A 199 11.85 27.26 12.65
N SER A 200 12.26 26.39 13.59
CA SER A 200 13.67 26.20 13.89
C SER A 200 14.35 25.35 12.82
N ASP A 201 15.62 25.61 12.56
CA ASP A 201 16.40 24.87 11.57
C ASP A 201 16.48 23.38 11.91
N ASP A 202 16.69 23.02 13.19
CA ASP A 202 16.72 21.64 13.66
C ASP A 202 15.40 20.90 13.41
N PHE A 203 14.26 21.57 13.66
CA PHE A 203 12.96 20.96 13.42
C PHE A 203 12.72 20.75 11.91
N ALA A 204 13.08 21.74 11.09
CA ALA A 204 12.98 21.63 9.64
C ALA A 204 13.90 20.51 9.10
N ALA A 205 15.10 20.36 9.66
CA ALA A 205 16.02 19.27 9.33
C ALA A 205 15.41 17.89 9.63
N CYS A 206 14.75 17.73 10.78
CA CYS A 206 14.05 16.49 11.12
C CYS A 206 12.91 16.19 10.15
N VAL A 207 12.10 17.21 9.81
CA VAL A 207 10.99 17.08 8.84
C VAL A 207 11.49 16.70 7.47
N LEU A 208 12.54 17.36 6.97
CA LEU A 208 13.14 17.07 5.66
C LEU A 208 13.82 15.70 5.63
N SER A 209 14.54 15.31 6.70
CA SER A 209 15.15 13.98 6.78
C SER A 209 14.08 12.89 6.69
N HIS A 210 12.96 13.06 7.41
CA HIS A 210 11.84 12.12 7.32
C HIS A 210 11.25 12.07 5.90
N TYR A 211 11.02 13.22 5.27
CA TYR A 211 10.52 13.30 3.90
C TYR A 211 11.43 12.58 2.90
N LEU A 212 12.73 12.81 2.98
CA LEU A 212 13.71 12.22 2.06
C LEU A 212 13.77 10.69 2.17
N GLU A 213 13.63 10.14 3.37
CA GLU A 213 13.64 8.68 3.60
C GLU A 213 12.33 7.99 3.25
N SER A 214 11.21 8.72 3.30
CA SER A 214 9.89 8.10 3.27
C SER A 214 9.04 8.46 2.05
N ASP A 215 8.86 9.74 1.73
CA ASP A 215 7.99 10.20 0.63
C ASP A 215 8.75 10.37 -0.68
N HIS A 216 9.97 10.86 -0.59
CA HIS A 216 10.80 11.15 -1.77
C HIS A 216 11.04 9.92 -2.66
N PRO A 217 11.26 8.69 -2.13
CA PRO A 217 11.34 7.50 -2.97
C PRO A 217 10.09 7.21 -3.80
N ILE A 218 8.93 7.72 -3.38
CA ILE A 218 7.64 7.51 -4.06
C ILE A 218 7.36 8.64 -5.07
N TYR A 219 7.54 9.90 -4.64
CA TYR A 219 7.22 11.10 -5.41
C TYR A 219 8.39 12.10 -5.41
N ALA A 220 9.49 11.73 -6.03
CA ALA A 220 10.61 12.65 -6.21
C ALA A 220 10.30 13.63 -7.35
N CYS A 221 10.10 14.90 -7.02
CA CYS A 221 9.95 15.98 -8.00
C CYS A 221 11.22 16.82 -8.15
N VAL A 222 12.22 16.59 -7.31
CA VAL A 222 13.53 17.26 -7.32
C VAL A 222 14.64 16.23 -7.22
N ASP A 223 15.79 16.53 -7.80
CA ASP A 223 17.02 15.82 -7.46
C ASP A 223 17.48 16.24 -6.07
N ALA A 224 17.63 15.28 -5.17
CA ALA A 224 17.94 15.56 -3.77
C ALA A 224 19.31 16.22 -3.60
N ASP A 225 20.31 15.84 -4.41
CA ASP A 225 21.66 16.41 -4.31
C ASP A 225 21.70 17.87 -4.73
N LEU A 226 21.11 18.20 -5.88
CA LEU A 226 21.01 19.57 -6.38
C LEU A 226 20.20 20.44 -5.43
N PHE A 227 19.04 19.94 -4.99
CA PHE A 227 18.15 20.65 -4.07
C PHE A 227 18.83 20.92 -2.72
N LEU A 228 19.41 19.90 -2.06
CA LEU A 228 20.03 20.06 -0.75
C LEU A 228 21.31 20.91 -0.81
N SER A 229 22.07 20.83 -1.91
CA SER A 229 23.22 21.69 -2.13
C SER A 229 22.81 23.16 -2.16
N ASP A 230 21.76 23.50 -2.89
CA ASP A 230 21.29 24.87 -3.01
C ASP A 230 20.56 25.35 -1.75
N LEU A 231 19.78 24.47 -1.11
CA LEU A 231 19.08 24.75 0.15
C LEU A 231 20.08 25.16 1.25
N ALA A 232 21.16 24.39 1.44
CA ALA A 232 22.17 24.66 2.45
C ALA A 232 23.02 25.90 2.12
N ASN A 233 23.37 26.09 0.83
CA ASN A 233 24.21 27.20 0.38
C ASN A 233 23.42 28.45 -0.02
N ARG A 234 22.10 28.47 0.12
CA ARG A 234 21.21 29.61 -0.22
C ARG A 234 21.36 30.05 -1.68
N ARG A 235 21.49 29.09 -2.59
CA ARG A 235 21.51 29.32 -4.04
C ARG A 235 20.14 29.11 -4.64
N LEU A 236 19.83 29.83 -5.72
CA LEU A 236 18.48 29.83 -6.35
C LEU A 236 18.43 29.07 -7.68
N GLU A 237 19.44 28.27 -7.98
CA GLU A 237 19.53 27.55 -9.26
C GLU A 237 18.62 26.30 -9.26
N TYR A 238 18.68 25.49 -8.18
CA TYR A 238 17.87 24.28 -8.00
C TYR A 238 16.99 24.32 -6.73
N CYS A 239 16.85 25.49 -6.13
CA CYS A 239 16.00 25.74 -4.97
C CYS A 239 15.33 27.12 -5.07
N SER A 240 14.15 27.28 -4.49
CA SER A 240 13.45 28.58 -4.43
C SER A 240 12.61 28.67 -3.16
N PRO A 241 12.26 29.88 -2.69
CA PRO A 241 11.30 30.07 -1.61
C PRO A 241 9.98 29.35 -1.88
N PHE A 242 9.47 29.39 -3.10
CA PHE A 242 8.24 28.68 -3.46
C PHE A 242 8.39 27.17 -3.30
N LEU A 243 9.47 26.57 -3.83
CA LEU A 243 9.73 25.14 -3.71
C LEU A 243 9.85 24.72 -2.25
N VAL A 244 10.61 25.44 -1.43
CA VAL A 244 10.82 25.13 -0.01
C VAL A 244 9.49 25.16 0.75
N ASN A 245 8.68 26.21 0.57
CA ASN A 245 7.39 26.31 1.27
C ASN A 245 6.40 25.25 0.79
N ALA A 246 6.37 24.92 -0.51
CA ALA A 246 5.52 23.87 -1.06
C ALA A 246 5.93 22.48 -0.54
N LEU A 247 7.21 22.14 -0.56
CA LEU A 247 7.75 20.88 -0.05
C LEU A 247 7.51 20.76 1.45
N MET A 248 7.83 21.80 2.23
CA MET A 248 7.61 21.81 3.68
C MET A 248 6.13 21.66 4.05
N SER A 249 5.21 22.21 3.23
CA SER A 249 3.77 22.03 3.46
C SER A 249 3.36 20.55 3.43
N PHE A 250 3.90 19.77 2.49
CA PHE A 250 3.66 18.35 2.35
C PHE A 250 4.41 17.53 3.42
N ALA A 251 5.71 17.80 3.60
CA ALA A 251 6.55 17.09 4.57
C ALA A 251 6.06 17.25 6.02
N CYS A 252 5.59 18.44 6.41
CA CYS A 252 5.00 18.66 7.73
C CYS A 252 3.72 17.85 7.97
N GLN A 253 2.91 17.60 6.94
CA GLN A 253 1.73 16.74 7.10
C GLN A 253 2.10 15.32 7.49
N SER A 254 3.04 14.70 6.77
CA SER A 254 3.47 13.34 7.09
C SER A 254 4.20 13.26 8.43
N TYR A 255 4.90 14.33 8.83
CA TYR A 255 5.59 14.42 10.13
C TYR A 255 4.65 14.61 11.33
N THR A 256 3.37 14.92 11.12
CA THR A 256 2.36 15.16 12.20
C THR A 256 2.20 13.95 13.12
N GLN A 257 2.43 12.74 12.66
CA GLN A 257 2.42 11.53 13.49
C GLN A 257 3.48 11.54 14.60
N PHE A 258 4.60 12.24 14.38
CA PHE A 258 5.71 12.37 15.34
C PHE A 258 5.58 13.63 16.19
N ASP A 259 5.15 14.73 15.58
CA ASP A 259 4.94 16.00 16.27
C ASP A 259 3.68 16.73 15.75
N LYS A 260 2.65 16.80 16.58
CA LYS A 260 1.35 17.41 16.23
C LYS A 260 1.43 18.88 15.85
N ARG A 261 2.50 19.61 16.26
CA ARG A 261 2.74 21.01 15.85
C ARG A 261 2.91 21.13 14.34
N SER A 262 3.40 20.07 13.68
CA SER A 262 3.59 20.02 12.23
C SER A 262 2.28 20.23 11.46
N SER A 263 1.13 19.85 12.00
CA SER A 263 -0.18 20.07 11.36
C SER A 263 -0.47 21.56 11.15
N ALA A 264 -0.23 22.39 12.15
CA ALA A 264 -0.41 23.84 12.04
C ALA A 264 0.62 24.48 11.09
N LEU A 265 1.86 24.00 11.14
CA LEU A 265 2.94 24.46 10.24
C LEU A 265 2.63 24.11 8.78
N SER A 266 2.11 22.91 8.49
CA SER A 266 1.69 22.53 7.16
C SER A 266 0.68 23.51 6.56
N VAL A 267 -0.34 23.90 7.34
CA VAL A 267 -1.34 24.88 6.90
C VAL A 267 -0.71 26.26 6.64
N ALA A 268 0.24 26.69 7.49
CA ALA A 268 0.94 27.95 7.30
C ALA A 268 1.80 27.92 6.01
N PHE A 269 2.53 26.83 5.78
CA PHE A 269 3.32 26.63 4.58
C PHE A 269 2.46 26.57 3.30
N ILE A 270 1.28 25.94 3.33
CA ILE A 270 0.33 25.95 2.18
C ILE A 270 -0.04 27.41 1.84
N LYS A 271 -0.38 28.23 2.84
CA LYS A 271 -0.78 29.63 2.61
C LYS A 271 0.37 30.47 2.02
N GLU A 272 1.59 30.29 2.54
CA GLU A 272 2.76 31.02 2.03
C GLU A 272 3.13 30.53 0.62
N ALA A 273 3.15 29.22 0.36
CA ALA A 273 3.39 28.66 -0.95
C ALA A 273 2.33 29.11 -1.98
N GLN A 274 1.06 29.18 -1.60
CA GLN A 274 -0.01 29.69 -2.46
C GLN A 274 0.17 31.16 -2.84
N LYS A 275 0.66 31.97 -1.91
CA LYS A 275 0.99 33.38 -2.18
C LYS A 275 2.14 33.49 -3.17
N LEU A 276 3.21 32.70 -2.99
CA LEU A 276 4.37 32.67 -3.88
C LEU A 276 3.99 32.14 -5.27
N TRP A 277 3.19 31.08 -5.37
CA TRP A 277 2.66 30.60 -6.65
C TRP A 277 1.95 31.68 -7.45
N ARG A 278 1.05 32.46 -6.81
CA ARG A 278 0.34 33.56 -7.47
C ARG A 278 1.28 34.65 -7.97
N SER A 279 2.40 34.90 -7.30
CA SER A 279 3.39 35.91 -7.73
C SER A 279 4.29 35.42 -8.86
N GLU A 280 4.50 34.09 -9.01
CA GLU A 280 5.46 33.48 -9.92
C GLU A 280 4.82 32.80 -11.15
N GLN A 281 3.54 33.01 -11.44
CA GLN A 281 2.74 32.29 -12.47
C GLN A 281 3.36 32.19 -13.88
N ARG A 282 4.37 32.98 -14.21
CA ARG A 282 5.03 32.98 -15.54
C ARG A 282 6.32 32.16 -15.59
N SER A 283 6.75 31.60 -14.50
CA SER A 283 8.00 30.83 -14.44
C SER A 283 7.87 29.50 -15.18
N LYS A 284 8.86 29.18 -16.02
CA LYS A 284 8.92 27.93 -16.80
C LYS A 284 10.18 27.16 -16.44
N THR A 285 10.35 26.83 -15.17
CA THR A 285 11.52 26.12 -14.65
C THR A 285 11.12 24.78 -14.04
N PRO A 286 12.03 23.79 -13.96
CA PRO A 286 11.75 22.51 -13.31
C PRO A 286 11.41 22.70 -11.82
N ILE A 287 12.01 23.69 -11.17
CA ILE A 287 11.78 24.01 -9.76
C ILE A 287 10.36 24.50 -9.54
N HIS A 288 9.85 25.35 -10.44
CA HIS A 288 8.49 25.86 -10.38
C HIS A 288 7.47 24.74 -10.60
N LEU A 289 7.73 23.85 -11.57
CA LEU A 289 6.90 22.66 -11.79
C LEU A 289 6.86 21.76 -10.55
N ALA A 290 8.03 21.44 -9.98
CA ALA A 290 8.14 20.65 -8.76
C ALA A 290 7.39 21.28 -7.57
N ALA A 291 7.51 22.60 -7.40
CA ALA A 291 6.80 23.33 -6.34
C ALA A 291 5.28 23.26 -6.50
N MET A 292 4.77 23.41 -7.72
CA MET A 292 3.33 23.24 -7.98
C MET A 292 2.84 21.83 -7.69
N VAL A 293 3.63 20.79 -8.02
CA VAL A 293 3.29 19.40 -7.69
C VAL A 293 3.22 19.20 -6.18
N TYR A 294 4.23 19.64 -5.42
CA TYR A 294 4.20 19.51 -3.95
C TYR A 294 3.06 20.28 -3.31
N LEU A 295 2.75 21.48 -3.78
CA LEU A 295 1.62 22.25 -3.26
C LEU A 295 0.28 21.63 -3.62
N SER A 296 0.14 21.03 -4.81
CA SER A 296 -1.03 20.26 -5.22
C SER A 296 -1.22 19.02 -4.35
N LEU A 297 -0.15 18.24 -4.12
CA LEU A 297 -0.11 17.11 -3.20
C LEU A 297 -0.56 17.51 -1.79
N ALA A 298 0.09 18.52 -1.20
CA ALA A 298 -0.22 19.00 0.13
C ALA A 298 -1.67 19.48 0.25
N SER A 299 -2.19 20.15 -0.79
CA SER A 299 -3.57 20.64 -0.84
C SER A 299 -4.57 19.48 -0.90
N GLY A 300 -4.35 18.49 -1.76
CA GLY A 300 -5.21 17.32 -1.90
C GLY A 300 -5.29 16.51 -0.61
N VAL A 301 -4.14 16.17 -0.01
CA VAL A 301 -4.13 15.40 1.24
C VAL A 301 -4.53 16.20 2.48
N SER A 302 -4.69 17.54 2.37
CA SER A 302 -5.29 18.38 3.43
C SER A 302 -6.79 18.65 3.24
N GLY A 303 -7.40 18.12 2.17
CA GLY A 303 -8.81 18.33 1.86
C GLY A 303 -9.13 19.66 1.18
N ARG A 304 -8.14 20.30 0.53
CA ARG A 304 -8.29 21.52 -0.29
C ARG A 304 -8.32 21.16 -1.76
N ASP A 305 -9.29 20.36 -2.14
CA ASP A 305 -9.32 19.71 -3.44
C ASP A 305 -9.43 20.69 -4.63
N GLU A 306 -10.13 21.80 -4.44
CA GLU A 306 -10.24 22.86 -5.46
C GLU A 306 -8.85 23.46 -5.79
N LEU A 307 -8.08 23.81 -4.75
CA LEU A 307 -6.71 24.31 -4.93
C LEU A 307 -5.79 23.25 -5.54
N ALA A 308 -5.91 22.01 -5.09
CA ALA A 308 -5.15 20.90 -5.65
C ALA A 308 -5.42 20.72 -7.15
N GLY A 309 -6.70 20.83 -7.54
CA GLY A 309 -7.13 20.74 -8.93
C GLY A 309 -6.60 21.86 -9.82
N LEU A 310 -6.66 23.11 -9.35
CA LEU A 310 -6.11 24.26 -10.07
C LEU A 310 -4.60 24.10 -10.31
N LEU A 311 -3.86 23.71 -9.27
CA LEU A 311 -2.42 23.50 -9.35
C LEU A 311 -2.06 22.36 -10.30
N ALA A 312 -2.80 21.25 -10.27
CA ALA A 312 -2.56 20.13 -11.16
C ALA A 312 -2.86 20.48 -12.64
N ALA A 313 -3.89 21.30 -12.90
CA ALA A 313 -4.16 21.82 -14.24
C ALA A 313 -3.03 22.73 -14.72
N ASP A 314 -2.51 23.60 -13.85
CA ASP A 314 -1.35 24.46 -14.17
C ASP A 314 -0.08 23.62 -14.40
N CYS A 315 0.16 22.57 -13.61
CA CYS A 315 1.27 21.62 -13.81
C CYS A 315 1.20 20.98 -15.19
N ARG A 316 0.01 20.47 -15.58
CA ARG A 316 -0.22 19.87 -16.90
C ARG A 316 0.04 20.89 -17.99
N GLY A 317 -0.58 22.07 -17.91
CA GLY A 317 -0.44 23.11 -18.90
C GLY A 317 1.01 23.61 -19.05
N LEU A 318 1.79 23.65 -17.98
CA LEU A 318 3.22 23.96 -18.04
C LEU A 318 4.00 22.83 -18.72
N ALA A 319 3.79 21.58 -18.31
CA ALA A 319 4.51 20.43 -18.84
C ALA A 319 4.28 20.24 -20.36
N GLU A 320 3.04 20.43 -20.82
CA GLU A 320 2.68 20.38 -22.24
C GLU A 320 3.32 21.55 -23.03
N LYS A 321 3.28 22.77 -22.49
CA LYS A 321 3.90 23.95 -23.12
C LYS A 321 5.39 23.85 -23.31
N VAL A 322 6.07 23.11 -22.44
CA VAL A 322 7.52 22.87 -22.55
C VAL A 322 7.84 21.49 -23.11
N SER A 323 6.83 20.78 -23.63
CA SER A 323 6.96 19.48 -24.31
C SER A 323 7.62 18.39 -23.45
N LEU A 324 7.31 18.33 -22.15
CA LEU A 324 7.83 17.31 -21.25
C LEU A 324 7.16 15.96 -21.46
N PHE A 325 5.83 15.94 -21.61
CA PHE A 325 5.00 14.75 -21.83
C PHE A 325 3.69 15.16 -22.54
N GLY A 326 2.88 14.18 -22.97
CA GLY A 326 1.65 14.43 -23.71
C GLY A 326 1.88 14.93 -25.14
N VAL A 327 3.08 14.78 -25.67
CA VAL A 327 3.50 15.30 -26.98
C VAL A 327 3.49 14.17 -28.01
N ALA A 328 3.01 14.47 -29.23
CA ALA A 328 3.00 13.51 -30.32
C ALA A 328 4.42 13.00 -30.67
N PRO A 329 4.60 11.73 -31.06
CA PRO A 329 5.91 11.17 -31.37
C PRO A 329 6.71 11.93 -32.44
N THR A 330 6.02 12.57 -33.38
CA THR A 330 6.61 13.40 -34.45
C THR A 330 7.21 14.71 -33.96
N GLU A 331 6.71 15.26 -32.84
CA GLU A 331 7.19 16.48 -32.23
C GLU A 331 8.33 16.23 -31.24
N GLN A 332 8.53 14.97 -30.87
CA GLN A 332 9.57 14.55 -29.91
C GLN A 332 10.99 14.76 -30.42
N SER A 333 11.18 14.83 -31.75
CA SER A 333 12.50 14.97 -32.36
C SER A 333 13.14 16.35 -32.19
N SER A 334 12.38 17.37 -31.82
CA SER A 334 12.84 18.75 -31.66
C SER A 334 13.06 19.18 -30.21
N SER A 335 13.14 18.23 -29.28
CA SER A 335 13.30 18.52 -27.85
C SER A 335 14.61 19.25 -27.56
N THR A 336 14.52 20.49 -27.13
CA THR A 336 15.64 21.37 -26.73
C THR A 336 16.34 20.91 -25.45
N PHE A 337 15.76 19.96 -24.70
CA PHE A 337 16.30 19.45 -23.45
C PHE A 337 17.68 18.81 -23.59
N PHE A 338 17.95 18.15 -24.73
CA PHE A 338 19.22 17.45 -24.94
C PHE A 338 20.43 18.38 -25.12
N CYS A 339 20.20 19.68 -25.30
CA CYS A 339 21.26 20.70 -25.38
C CYS A 339 21.57 21.35 -24.02
N LEU A 340 20.85 20.98 -22.95
CA LEU A 340 21.05 21.55 -21.63
C LEU A 340 22.23 20.89 -20.89
N PRO A 341 22.85 21.58 -19.93
CA PRO A 341 23.83 20.98 -19.03
C PRO A 341 23.24 19.75 -18.28
N PRO A 342 24.08 18.76 -17.92
CA PRO A 342 23.60 17.52 -17.29
C PRO A 342 22.74 17.74 -16.04
N ASP A 343 23.10 18.68 -15.16
CA ASP A 343 22.34 18.98 -13.95
C ASP A 343 20.96 19.59 -14.24
N HIS A 344 20.85 20.41 -15.28
CA HIS A 344 19.56 20.93 -15.73
C HIS A 344 18.66 19.82 -16.28
N ILE A 345 19.23 18.89 -17.07
CA ILE A 345 18.50 17.74 -17.59
C ILE A 345 17.99 16.87 -16.44
N LYS A 346 18.85 16.63 -15.44
CA LYS A 346 18.53 15.86 -14.24
C LYS A 346 17.39 16.52 -13.46
N SER A 347 17.45 17.83 -13.25
CA SER A 347 16.38 18.59 -12.59
C SER A 347 15.04 18.50 -13.36
N TRP A 348 15.07 18.65 -14.69
CA TRP A 348 13.88 18.48 -15.52
C TRP A 348 13.34 17.05 -15.50
N ALA A 349 14.22 16.04 -15.48
CA ALA A 349 13.81 14.64 -15.44
C ALA A 349 13.03 14.31 -14.16
N PHE A 350 13.53 14.73 -12.99
CA PHE A 350 12.80 14.55 -11.72
C PHE A 350 11.46 15.29 -11.71
N ALA A 351 11.44 16.56 -12.13
CA ALA A 351 10.20 17.35 -12.17
C ALA A 351 9.17 16.74 -13.13
N ALA A 352 9.61 16.25 -14.31
CA ALA A 352 8.74 15.64 -15.29
C ALA A 352 8.13 14.31 -14.81
N TRP A 353 8.95 13.41 -14.29
CA TRP A 353 8.48 12.11 -13.80
C TRP A 353 7.65 12.23 -12.53
N GLY A 354 8.00 13.15 -11.62
CA GLY A 354 7.18 13.44 -10.44
C GLY A 354 5.81 14.04 -10.81
N ALA A 355 5.77 14.99 -11.74
CA ALA A 355 4.52 15.57 -12.26
C ALA A 355 3.67 14.50 -12.98
N TYR A 356 4.28 13.68 -13.83
CA TYR A 356 3.62 12.59 -14.53
C TYR A 356 2.98 11.58 -13.57
N ALA A 357 3.72 11.14 -12.54
CA ALA A 357 3.21 10.24 -11.52
C ALA A 357 2.01 10.84 -10.76
N TRP A 358 2.12 12.10 -10.32
CA TRP A 358 1.05 12.78 -9.61
C TRP A 358 -0.21 12.95 -10.46
N LEU A 359 -0.07 13.43 -11.70
CA LEU A 359 -1.19 13.62 -12.60
C LEU A 359 -1.86 12.31 -13.01
N THR A 360 -1.11 11.21 -13.11
CA THR A 360 -1.65 9.87 -13.37
C THR A 360 -2.60 9.39 -12.27
N ILE A 361 -2.31 9.72 -11.01
CA ILE A 361 -3.17 9.35 -9.87
C ILE A 361 -4.31 10.35 -9.69
N TYR A 362 -4.00 11.64 -9.74
CA TYR A 362 -4.93 12.69 -9.37
C TYR A 362 -5.99 12.93 -10.46
N TYR A 363 -5.62 12.74 -11.74
CA TYR A 363 -6.50 12.93 -12.90
C TYR A 363 -6.59 11.67 -13.78
N PRO A 364 -7.08 10.54 -13.26
CA PRO A 364 -7.26 9.34 -14.09
C PRO A 364 -8.30 9.54 -15.20
N SER A 365 -9.22 10.51 -15.05
CA SER A 365 -10.21 10.89 -16.07
C SER A 365 -9.64 11.72 -17.22
N GLU A 366 -8.44 12.25 -17.08
CA GLU A 366 -7.75 13.03 -18.11
C GLU A 366 -6.37 12.41 -18.39
N PRO A 367 -6.33 11.27 -19.09
CA PRO A 367 -5.08 10.53 -19.27
C PRO A 367 -4.07 11.32 -20.11
N ILE A 368 -2.79 11.15 -19.77
CA ILE A 368 -1.68 11.74 -20.51
C ILE A 368 -1.32 10.80 -21.67
N THR A 369 -1.30 11.29 -22.90
CA THR A 369 -1.14 10.45 -24.10
C THR A 369 0.24 9.86 -24.31
N SER A 370 1.29 10.47 -23.73
CA SER A 370 2.66 9.96 -23.82
C SER A 370 3.45 10.24 -22.54
N PRO A 371 4.35 9.31 -22.13
CA PRO A 371 5.19 9.51 -20.96
C PRO A 371 6.25 10.59 -21.18
N PRO A 372 6.94 11.05 -20.10
CA PRO A 372 8.04 11.98 -20.20
C PRO A 372 9.11 11.54 -21.20
N LEU A 373 9.62 12.48 -21.99
CA LEU A 373 10.68 12.25 -22.97
C LEU A 373 12.06 12.10 -22.32
N LEU A 374 12.23 12.68 -21.13
CA LEU A 374 13.45 12.63 -20.36
C LEU A 374 13.65 11.25 -19.74
N PRO A 375 14.90 10.82 -19.51
CA PRO A 375 15.18 9.52 -18.90
C PRO A 375 14.60 9.43 -17.49
N ILE A 376 14.22 8.22 -17.09
CA ILE A 376 13.81 7.96 -15.71
C ILE A 376 15.04 8.15 -14.82
N PRO A 377 14.98 9.01 -13.78
CA PRO A 377 16.05 9.15 -12.83
C PRO A 377 16.45 7.82 -12.19
N GLY A 378 17.74 7.52 -12.16
CA GLY A 378 18.27 6.26 -11.64
C GLY A 378 18.25 5.09 -12.63
N ASP A 379 17.59 5.21 -13.79
CA ASP A 379 17.58 4.14 -14.79
C ASP A 379 18.87 4.17 -15.61
N SER A 380 19.61 3.06 -15.57
CA SER A 380 20.83 2.86 -16.37
C SER A 380 20.54 2.43 -17.82
N CYS A 381 19.25 2.23 -18.17
CA CYS A 381 18.89 1.80 -19.52
C CYS A 381 19.19 2.88 -20.55
N ARG A 382 20.02 2.53 -21.51
CA ARG A 382 20.33 3.35 -22.70
C ARG A 382 19.09 3.39 -23.60
N ARG A 383 18.51 4.57 -23.80
CA ARG A 383 17.49 4.77 -24.85
C ARG A 383 18.19 5.07 -26.17
N THR A 384 18.04 4.17 -27.16
CA THR A 384 18.45 4.47 -28.53
C THR A 384 17.32 5.22 -29.22
N LYS A 385 17.60 6.39 -29.76
CA LYS A 385 16.74 7.09 -30.71
C LYS A 385 17.50 7.18 -32.05
N HIS A 386 16.92 6.65 -33.09
CA HIS A 386 17.46 6.74 -34.47
C HIS A 386 18.95 6.34 -34.61
N GLY A 387 19.38 5.27 -33.93
CA GLY A 387 20.73 4.74 -34.05
C GLY A 387 21.83 5.49 -33.28
N SER A 388 21.51 6.59 -32.60
CA SER A 388 22.45 7.25 -31.68
C SER A 388 22.16 6.82 -30.24
N VAL A 389 23.17 6.29 -29.58
CA VAL A 389 23.14 5.96 -28.15
C VAL A 389 23.36 7.28 -27.40
N LEU A 390 22.31 7.79 -26.74
CA LEU A 390 22.45 8.87 -25.77
C LEU A 390 22.99 8.25 -24.48
N ASP A 391 24.29 8.33 -24.29
CA ASP A 391 24.93 7.97 -23.02
C ASP A 391 24.59 9.04 -21.99
N TRP A 392 23.54 8.79 -21.20
CA TRP A 392 23.31 9.51 -19.96
C TRP A 392 24.31 8.95 -18.95
N PRO A 393 25.15 9.80 -18.33
CA PRO A 393 25.98 9.31 -17.26
C PRO A 393 25.08 8.76 -16.16
N PRO A 394 25.36 7.54 -15.64
CA PRO A 394 24.60 7.00 -14.52
C PRO A 394 24.78 7.94 -13.34
N HIS A 395 23.68 8.54 -12.87
CA HIS A 395 23.66 9.30 -11.63
C HIS A 395 23.15 8.35 -10.55
N PRO A 396 24.01 7.86 -9.65
CA PRO A 396 23.56 7.01 -8.55
C PRO A 396 22.58 7.81 -7.70
N LEU A 397 21.42 7.22 -7.43
CA LEU A 397 20.45 7.80 -6.51
C LEU A 397 21.02 7.70 -5.08
N PRO A 398 20.63 8.62 -4.17
CA PRO A 398 20.94 8.50 -2.75
C PRO A 398 20.46 7.15 -2.21
N THR A 399 21.22 6.58 -1.27
CA THR A 399 20.95 5.23 -0.74
C THR A 399 19.55 5.08 -0.11
N TYR A 400 18.99 6.15 0.45
CA TYR A 400 17.64 6.15 1.02
C TYR A 400 16.52 6.05 -0.03
N MET A 401 16.78 6.38 -1.29
CA MET A 401 15.82 6.22 -2.39
C MET A 401 15.72 4.79 -2.90
N GLY A 402 16.81 4.03 -2.83
CA GLY A 402 16.89 2.71 -3.47
C GLY A 402 16.46 2.78 -4.94
N ASP A 403 15.83 1.69 -5.41
CA ASP A 403 15.34 1.59 -6.80
C ASP A 403 13.83 1.89 -6.93
N THR A 404 13.19 2.39 -5.87
CA THR A 404 11.72 2.55 -5.82
C THR A 404 11.21 3.53 -6.86
N PHE A 405 11.84 4.71 -6.98
CA PHE A 405 11.38 5.76 -7.89
C PHE A 405 11.40 5.30 -9.35
N GLN A 406 12.49 4.66 -9.79
CA GLN A 406 12.57 4.13 -11.16
C GLN A 406 11.58 2.97 -11.41
N THR A 407 11.41 2.10 -10.40
CA THR A 407 10.46 0.99 -10.47
C THR A 407 9.03 1.49 -10.62
N LEU A 408 8.63 2.47 -9.79
CA LEU A 408 7.33 3.12 -9.86
C LEU A 408 7.14 3.90 -11.16
N SER A 409 8.17 4.60 -11.66
CA SER A 409 8.05 5.35 -12.92
C SER A 409 7.69 4.44 -14.10
N LYS A 410 8.24 3.23 -14.16
CA LYS A 410 7.87 2.22 -15.15
C LYS A 410 6.43 1.73 -14.96
N LEU A 411 5.99 1.54 -13.72
CA LEU A 411 4.61 1.15 -13.42
C LEU A 411 3.61 2.25 -13.77
N TRP A 412 3.94 3.52 -13.54
CA TRP A 412 3.08 4.65 -13.92
C TRP A 412 2.80 4.70 -15.42
N VAL A 413 3.76 4.34 -16.27
CA VAL A 413 3.54 4.24 -17.71
C VAL A 413 2.46 3.21 -18.04
N LEU A 414 2.53 2.01 -17.43
CA LEU A 414 1.53 0.96 -17.63
C LEU A 414 0.14 1.36 -17.12
N ILE A 415 0.08 2.01 -15.94
CA ILE A 415 -1.17 2.50 -15.37
C ILE A 415 -1.79 3.56 -16.30
N GLN A 416 -0.98 4.46 -16.83
CA GLN A 416 -1.47 5.51 -17.72
C GLN A 416 -2.01 4.94 -19.04
N GLU A 417 -1.36 3.93 -19.60
CA GLU A 417 -1.88 3.22 -20.78
C GLU A 417 -3.25 2.56 -20.51
N ILE A 418 -3.45 2.04 -19.30
CA ILE A 418 -4.75 1.49 -18.88
C ILE A 418 -5.76 2.64 -18.74
N ASN A 419 -5.41 3.75 -18.07
CA ASN A 419 -6.30 4.88 -17.85
C ASN A 419 -6.83 5.50 -19.17
N VAL A 420 -6.05 5.47 -20.26
CA VAL A 420 -6.50 5.96 -21.58
C VAL A 420 -7.79 5.28 -22.00
N LEU A 421 -7.91 3.96 -21.85
CA LEU A 421 -9.09 3.21 -22.28
C LEU A 421 -10.14 3.06 -21.16
N TYR A 422 -9.69 3.08 -19.89
CA TYR A 422 -10.57 2.94 -18.71
C TYR A 422 -11.15 4.27 -18.21
N ASN A 423 -11.10 5.32 -19.04
CA ASN A 423 -11.60 6.64 -18.66
C ASN A 423 -13.10 6.62 -18.35
N LEU A 424 -13.45 6.90 -17.09
CA LEU A 424 -14.84 6.94 -16.60
C LEU A 424 -15.63 8.18 -17.08
N ALA A 425 -14.96 9.18 -17.62
CA ALA A 425 -15.65 10.37 -18.18
C ALA A 425 -16.41 10.07 -19.47
N GLU A 426 -16.14 8.95 -20.13
CA GLU A 426 -16.87 8.52 -21.32
C GLU A 426 -18.20 7.87 -20.96
N LYS A 427 -19.24 8.17 -21.75
CA LYS A 427 -20.62 7.71 -21.50
C LYS A 427 -20.85 6.24 -21.81
N THR A 428 -20.04 5.65 -22.71
CA THR A 428 -20.16 4.24 -23.07
C THR A 428 -19.67 3.36 -21.93
N PRO A 429 -20.43 2.31 -21.53
CA PRO A 429 -20.01 1.38 -20.47
C PRO A 429 -18.64 0.76 -20.75
N LEU A 430 -17.84 0.57 -19.71
CA LEU A 430 -16.49 -0.02 -19.83
C LEU A 430 -16.51 -1.40 -20.46
N GLU A 431 -17.52 -2.21 -20.17
CA GLU A 431 -17.70 -3.58 -20.68
C GLU A 431 -17.86 -3.59 -22.23
N GLU A 432 -18.38 -2.53 -22.81
CA GLU A 432 -18.55 -2.38 -24.26
C GLU A 432 -17.30 -1.80 -24.95
N ARG A 433 -16.50 -0.99 -24.23
CA ARG A 433 -15.31 -0.32 -24.75
C ARG A 433 -14.04 -1.15 -24.65
N VAL A 434 -13.94 -1.95 -23.60
CA VAL A 434 -12.71 -2.67 -23.25
C VAL A 434 -12.87 -4.15 -23.57
N PRO A 435 -12.22 -4.65 -24.62
CA PRO A 435 -12.21 -6.09 -24.89
C PRO A 435 -11.36 -6.82 -23.85
N LEU A 436 -11.78 -8.03 -23.45
CA LEU A 436 -11.04 -8.86 -22.51
C LEU A 436 -9.58 -9.12 -22.95
N SER A 437 -9.34 -9.27 -24.25
CA SER A 437 -7.99 -9.44 -24.80
C SER A 437 -7.07 -8.24 -24.53
N TYR A 438 -7.60 -7.03 -24.46
CA TYR A 438 -6.84 -5.85 -24.05
C TYR A 438 -6.48 -5.93 -22.56
N ALA A 439 -7.45 -6.25 -21.70
CA ALA A 439 -7.20 -6.41 -20.28
C ALA A 439 -6.15 -7.49 -20.01
N GLU A 440 -6.25 -8.64 -20.69
CA GLU A 440 -5.28 -9.73 -20.62
C GLU A 440 -3.88 -9.28 -21.08
N SER A 441 -3.78 -8.56 -22.20
CA SER A 441 -2.51 -8.01 -22.70
C SER A 441 -1.86 -7.04 -21.71
N LYS A 442 -2.66 -6.14 -21.08
CA LYS A 442 -2.15 -5.20 -20.06
C LYS A 442 -1.75 -5.91 -18.79
N TYR A 443 -2.47 -6.95 -18.40
CA TYR A 443 -2.10 -7.78 -17.27
C TYR A 443 -0.77 -8.49 -17.49
N GLN A 444 -0.54 -9.05 -18.67
CA GLN A 444 0.77 -9.61 -19.06
C GLN A 444 1.89 -8.55 -18.99
N GLY A 445 1.60 -7.32 -19.41
CA GLY A 445 2.55 -6.20 -19.25
C GLY A 445 2.90 -5.92 -17.78
N LEU A 446 1.90 -5.96 -16.88
CA LEU A 446 2.08 -5.81 -15.44
C LEU A 446 2.89 -6.97 -14.83
N LEU A 447 2.62 -8.22 -15.25
CA LEU A 447 3.38 -9.39 -14.81
C LEU A 447 4.84 -9.33 -15.29
N ASN A 448 5.09 -8.97 -16.55
CA ASN A 448 6.45 -8.78 -17.08
C ASN A 448 7.21 -7.67 -16.31
N TRP A 449 6.52 -6.59 -15.94
CA TRP A 449 7.11 -5.56 -15.07
C TRP A 449 7.49 -6.17 -13.71
N SER A 450 6.62 -6.95 -13.12
CA SER A 450 6.87 -7.57 -11.81
C SER A 450 8.02 -8.57 -11.82
N ASP A 451 8.22 -9.28 -12.92
CA ASP A 451 9.33 -10.23 -13.10
C ASP A 451 10.68 -9.52 -13.30
N SER A 452 10.65 -8.23 -13.68
CA SER A 452 11.83 -7.39 -13.80
C SER A 452 12.29 -6.74 -12.48
N LEU A 453 11.58 -6.98 -11.36
CA LEU A 453 11.88 -6.39 -10.07
C LEU A 453 13.23 -6.89 -9.52
N LEU A 454 14.03 -5.95 -9.02
CA LEU A 454 15.28 -6.28 -8.34
C LEU A 454 15.02 -6.98 -7.00
N PRO A 455 15.96 -7.80 -6.49
CA PRO A 455 15.77 -8.53 -5.23
C PRO A 455 15.37 -7.67 -4.04
N GLY A 456 15.87 -6.44 -3.94
CA GLY A 456 15.49 -5.47 -2.90
C GLY A 456 14.06 -4.93 -3.02
N MET A 457 13.41 -5.13 -4.16
CA MET A 457 12.04 -4.69 -4.47
C MET A 457 11.01 -5.81 -4.31
N LEU A 458 11.44 -7.02 -3.93
CA LEU A 458 10.53 -8.12 -3.67
C LEU A 458 9.80 -7.93 -2.34
N HIS A 459 8.55 -8.40 -2.29
CA HIS A 459 7.77 -8.36 -1.06
C HIS A 459 8.39 -9.25 0.03
N SER A 460 8.67 -8.67 1.18
CA SER A 460 9.11 -9.39 2.39
C SER A 460 8.50 -8.74 3.64
N GLU A 461 8.49 -9.46 4.75
CA GLU A 461 8.06 -8.92 6.05
C GLU A 461 8.88 -7.71 6.51
N HIS A 462 10.09 -7.52 5.98
CA HIS A 462 10.99 -6.44 6.34
C HIS A 462 11.14 -5.37 5.24
N SER A 463 10.37 -5.48 4.15
CA SER A 463 10.44 -4.51 3.05
C SER A 463 10.11 -3.10 3.54
N PRO A 464 10.81 -2.06 3.07
CA PRO A 464 10.47 -0.67 3.37
C PRO A 464 9.03 -0.34 2.94
N THR A 465 8.44 0.69 3.55
CA THR A 465 7.05 1.10 3.26
C THR A 465 6.82 1.43 1.80
N HIS A 466 7.77 2.11 1.18
CA HIS A 466 7.71 2.47 -0.24
C HIS A 466 7.71 1.24 -1.17
N VAL A 467 8.33 0.13 -0.76
CA VAL A 467 8.26 -1.16 -1.46
C VAL A 467 6.86 -1.78 -1.31
N LEU A 468 6.31 -1.83 -0.09
CA LEU A 468 4.95 -2.33 0.14
C LEU A 468 3.91 -1.51 -0.65
N PHE A 469 4.13 -0.20 -0.79
CA PHE A 469 3.24 0.68 -1.53
C PHE A 469 3.10 0.26 -3.00
N PHE A 470 4.19 0.02 -3.71
CA PHE A 470 4.03 -0.33 -5.13
C PHE A 470 3.44 -1.73 -5.34
N HIS A 471 3.62 -2.67 -4.41
CA HIS A 471 2.88 -3.94 -4.44
C HIS A 471 1.38 -3.71 -4.25
N ALA A 472 0.99 -2.85 -3.32
CA ALA A 472 -0.42 -2.48 -3.13
C ALA A 472 -0.98 -1.77 -4.37
N LEU A 473 -0.20 -0.90 -5.01
CA LEU A 473 -0.58 -0.22 -6.26
C LEU A 473 -0.74 -1.20 -7.41
N PHE A 474 0.18 -2.18 -7.56
CA PHE A 474 0.09 -3.23 -8.56
C PHE A 474 -1.24 -3.99 -8.45
N HIS A 475 -1.55 -4.54 -7.28
CA HIS A 475 -2.79 -5.29 -7.09
C HIS A 475 -4.04 -4.42 -7.24
N SER A 476 -4.01 -3.16 -6.79
CA SER A 476 -5.10 -2.20 -7.02
C SER A 476 -5.33 -1.95 -8.51
N THR A 477 -4.26 -1.92 -9.30
CA THR A 477 -4.33 -1.76 -10.76
C THR A 477 -4.93 -3.00 -11.40
N VAL A 478 -4.55 -4.21 -10.96
CA VAL A 478 -5.13 -5.47 -11.43
C VAL A 478 -6.62 -5.54 -11.12
N LEU A 479 -7.04 -5.16 -9.89
CA LEU A 479 -8.46 -5.07 -9.55
C LEU A 479 -9.21 -4.07 -10.46
N SER A 480 -8.61 -2.91 -10.74
CA SER A 480 -9.21 -1.93 -11.67
C SER A 480 -9.35 -2.48 -13.08
N LEU A 481 -8.33 -3.21 -13.53
CA LEU A 481 -8.26 -3.78 -14.88
C LEU A 481 -9.35 -4.85 -15.12
N PHE A 482 -9.58 -5.73 -14.15
CA PHE A 482 -10.56 -6.82 -14.28
C PHE A 482 -11.93 -6.50 -13.68
N HIS A 483 -12.11 -5.34 -13.04
CA HIS A 483 -13.40 -4.92 -12.47
C HIS A 483 -14.58 -4.95 -13.46
N PRO A 484 -14.46 -4.46 -14.72
CA PRO A 484 -15.57 -4.47 -15.67
C PRO A 484 -16.06 -5.87 -16.02
N PHE A 485 -15.24 -6.89 -15.79
CA PHE A 485 -15.54 -8.27 -16.16
C PHE A 485 -16.15 -9.10 -15.02
N GLN A 486 -16.30 -8.53 -13.79
CA GLN A 486 -16.80 -9.28 -12.63
C GLN A 486 -18.28 -9.64 -12.73
N THR A 487 -19.09 -8.82 -13.38
CA THR A 487 -20.55 -9.00 -13.52
C THR A 487 -20.99 -9.37 -14.93
N SER A 488 -20.06 -9.45 -15.87
CA SER A 488 -20.34 -9.74 -17.27
C SER A 488 -20.28 -11.24 -17.57
N ALA A 489 -20.84 -11.65 -18.71
CA ALA A 489 -20.66 -13.00 -19.25
C ALA A 489 -19.18 -13.37 -19.53
N ALA A 490 -18.26 -12.43 -19.37
CA ALA A 490 -16.84 -12.63 -19.50
C ALA A 490 -16.16 -13.03 -18.18
N ALA A 491 -16.84 -12.98 -17.03
CA ALA A 491 -16.25 -13.30 -15.73
C ALA A 491 -15.63 -14.70 -15.68
N ASP A 492 -16.31 -15.68 -16.29
CA ASP A 492 -15.90 -17.08 -16.34
C ASP A 492 -15.16 -17.45 -17.65
N ARG A 493 -14.85 -16.46 -18.51
CA ARG A 493 -14.09 -16.72 -19.74
C ARG A 493 -12.66 -17.03 -19.39
N ARG A 494 -12.17 -18.15 -19.91
CA ARG A 494 -10.75 -18.50 -19.74
C ARG A 494 -9.83 -17.50 -20.44
N LEU A 495 -8.79 -17.07 -19.73
CA LEU A 495 -7.70 -16.27 -20.25
C LEU A 495 -6.74 -17.16 -21.05
N CYS A 496 -6.30 -16.68 -22.21
CA CYS A 496 -5.49 -17.47 -23.13
C CYS A 496 -4.02 -17.59 -22.72
N SER A 497 -3.55 -16.64 -21.91
CA SER A 497 -2.13 -16.54 -21.52
C SER A 497 -1.74 -17.39 -20.32
N PHE A 498 -2.69 -18.15 -19.73
CA PHE A 498 -2.47 -19.00 -18.57
C PHE A 498 -2.65 -20.48 -18.88
N GLY A 499 -1.87 -21.33 -18.17
CA GLY A 499 -1.94 -22.78 -18.27
C GLY A 499 -3.12 -23.39 -17.52
N SER A 500 -3.48 -22.82 -16.37
CA SER A 500 -4.56 -23.29 -15.50
C SER A 500 -5.93 -23.28 -16.19
N ALA A 501 -6.74 -24.28 -15.88
CA ALA A 501 -8.06 -24.44 -16.49
C ALA A 501 -9.07 -23.40 -15.96
N ASP A 502 -8.88 -22.94 -14.73
CA ASP A 502 -9.72 -21.97 -14.00
C ASP A 502 -9.22 -20.52 -14.14
N ALA A 503 -8.22 -20.24 -15.02
CA ALA A 503 -7.71 -18.88 -15.23
C ALA A 503 -8.78 -18.00 -15.90
N THR A 504 -9.51 -17.27 -15.07
CA THR A 504 -10.58 -16.36 -15.46
C THR A 504 -10.34 -14.96 -14.90
N PRO A 505 -11.02 -13.92 -15.42
CA PRO A 505 -11.00 -12.58 -14.81
C PRO A 505 -11.35 -12.60 -13.32
N ALA A 506 -12.33 -13.40 -12.92
CA ALA A 506 -12.75 -13.54 -11.53
C ALA A 506 -11.66 -14.17 -10.66
N ALA A 507 -10.96 -15.21 -11.15
CA ALA A 507 -9.88 -15.86 -10.43
C ALA A 507 -8.69 -14.89 -10.20
N ILE A 508 -8.25 -14.17 -11.24
CA ILE A 508 -7.18 -13.16 -11.13
C ILE A 508 -7.56 -12.03 -10.17
N TYR A 509 -8.83 -11.57 -10.25
CA TYR A 509 -9.34 -10.54 -9.36
C TYR A 509 -9.29 -11.01 -7.89
N SER A 510 -9.79 -12.21 -7.61
CA SER A 510 -9.77 -12.82 -6.28
C SER A 510 -8.35 -12.99 -5.74
N ALA A 511 -7.43 -13.50 -6.56
CA ALA A 511 -6.01 -13.65 -6.21
C ALA A 511 -5.39 -12.30 -5.78
N SER A 512 -5.61 -11.24 -6.57
CA SER A 512 -5.10 -9.90 -6.25
C SER A 512 -5.76 -9.29 -5.01
N LEU A 513 -7.05 -9.52 -4.80
CA LEU A 513 -7.77 -9.08 -3.60
C LEU A 513 -7.20 -9.73 -2.33
N ASN A 514 -6.90 -11.04 -2.40
CA ASN A 514 -6.29 -11.77 -1.29
C ASN A 514 -4.88 -11.25 -0.97
N GLN A 515 -4.09 -10.91 -1.98
CA GLN A 515 -2.78 -10.27 -1.79
C GLN A 515 -2.92 -8.89 -1.11
N LEU A 516 -3.92 -8.08 -1.50
CA LEU A 516 -4.20 -6.80 -0.84
C LEU A 516 -4.63 -6.98 0.61
N LYS A 517 -5.52 -7.94 0.91
CA LYS A 517 -5.90 -8.28 2.28
C LYS A 517 -4.65 -8.58 3.13
N ARG A 518 -3.70 -9.36 2.58
CA ARG A 518 -2.44 -9.69 3.26
C ARG A 518 -1.54 -8.46 3.46
N LEU A 519 -1.43 -7.59 2.45
CA LEU A 519 -0.65 -6.35 2.57
C LEU A 519 -1.20 -5.41 3.65
N ILE A 520 -2.54 -5.31 3.79
CA ILE A 520 -3.20 -4.53 4.83
C ILE A 520 -2.86 -5.08 6.22
N ASP A 521 -2.88 -6.40 6.37
CA ASP A 521 -2.51 -7.07 7.62
C ASP A 521 -1.04 -6.83 7.99
N VAL A 522 -0.11 -7.05 7.05
CA VAL A 522 1.32 -6.74 7.25
C VAL A 522 1.52 -5.26 7.62
N HIS A 523 0.79 -4.36 6.95
CA HIS A 523 0.81 -2.94 7.29
C HIS A 523 0.32 -2.69 8.71
N HIS A 524 -0.75 -3.34 9.15
CA HIS A 524 -1.30 -3.19 10.49
C HIS A 524 -0.32 -3.68 11.57
N ILE A 525 0.27 -4.86 11.42
CA ILE A 525 1.25 -5.42 12.36
C ILE A 525 2.46 -4.49 12.51
N ARG A 526 2.90 -3.83 11.43
CA ARG A 526 4.06 -2.92 11.40
C ARG A 526 3.71 -1.47 11.73
N LYS A 527 2.46 -1.18 12.05
CA LYS A 527 1.87 0.13 12.29
C LYS A 527 2.72 1.16 13.05
N PRO A 528 3.44 0.82 14.13
CA PRO A 528 4.25 1.80 14.86
C PRO A 528 5.43 2.36 14.07
N TYR A 529 5.83 1.66 13.00
CA TYR A 529 7.07 1.90 12.26
C TYR A 529 6.86 2.39 10.83
N LEU A 530 5.60 2.52 10.37
CA LEU A 530 5.32 2.87 8.99
C LEU A 530 5.04 4.37 8.81
N PRO A 531 5.92 5.10 8.10
CA PRO A 531 5.61 6.42 7.60
C PRO A 531 4.61 6.37 6.42
N ASN A 532 3.95 7.50 6.13
CA ASN A 532 3.22 7.78 4.88
C ASN A 532 2.09 6.83 4.51
N LYS A 533 1.22 6.61 5.47
CA LYS A 533 0.06 5.75 5.31
C LYS A 533 -0.90 6.18 4.20
N CYS A 534 -0.96 7.47 3.86
CA CYS A 534 -1.92 7.99 2.87
C CYS A 534 -1.82 7.33 1.49
N TRP A 535 -0.64 6.85 1.09
CA TRP A 535 -0.42 6.21 -0.21
C TRP A 535 -1.15 4.87 -0.37
N PHE A 536 -1.42 4.18 0.72
CA PHE A 536 -2.15 2.90 0.69
C PHE A 536 -3.67 3.07 0.54
N ASN A 537 -4.19 4.30 0.59
CA ASN A 537 -5.63 4.56 0.63
C ASN A 537 -6.40 3.90 -0.51
N THR A 538 -5.88 3.94 -1.74
CA THR A 538 -6.55 3.33 -2.90
C THR A 538 -6.75 1.82 -2.70
N ALA A 539 -5.73 1.13 -2.20
CA ALA A 539 -5.80 -0.30 -1.89
C ALA A 539 -6.81 -0.59 -0.77
N ILE A 540 -6.77 0.20 0.31
CA ILE A 540 -7.67 0.06 1.45
C ILE A 540 -9.13 0.29 1.04
N MET A 541 -9.39 1.31 0.21
CA MET A 541 -10.75 1.58 -0.30
C MET A 541 -11.26 0.45 -1.19
N ARG A 542 -10.43 -0.11 -2.06
CA ARG A 542 -10.79 -1.26 -2.90
C ARG A 542 -11.18 -2.46 -2.05
N VAL A 543 -10.34 -2.83 -1.08
CA VAL A 543 -10.63 -3.95 -0.19
C VAL A 543 -11.90 -3.69 0.62
N SER A 544 -12.07 -2.50 1.20
CA SER A 544 -13.26 -2.15 1.98
C SER A 544 -14.55 -2.23 1.16
N SER A 545 -14.54 -1.75 -0.08
CA SER A 545 -15.69 -1.84 -0.99
C SER A 545 -16.08 -3.29 -1.26
N GLU A 546 -15.11 -4.16 -1.55
CA GLU A 546 -15.37 -5.59 -1.79
C GLU A 546 -15.85 -6.33 -0.52
N LEU A 547 -15.31 -5.97 0.65
CA LEU A 547 -15.76 -6.54 1.93
C LEU A 547 -17.22 -6.19 2.22
N ILE A 548 -17.63 -4.94 1.97
CA ILE A 548 -19.03 -4.50 2.16
C ILE A 548 -19.97 -5.26 1.20
N LYS A 549 -19.59 -5.41 -0.07
CA LYS A 549 -20.38 -6.16 -1.06
C LYS A 549 -20.56 -7.63 -0.66
N ASN A 550 -19.52 -8.25 -0.14
CA ASN A 550 -19.49 -9.67 0.19
C ASN A 550 -19.75 -9.96 1.68
N ALA A 551 -20.26 -8.98 2.44
CA ALA A 551 -20.43 -9.12 3.89
C ALA A 551 -21.33 -10.29 4.33
N ALA A 552 -22.27 -10.73 3.47
CA ALA A 552 -23.13 -11.87 3.73
C ALA A 552 -22.45 -13.23 3.47
N THR A 553 -21.41 -13.27 2.64
CA THR A 553 -20.78 -14.50 2.15
C THR A 553 -19.36 -14.71 2.67
N ASP A 554 -18.63 -13.64 2.95
CA ASP A 554 -17.25 -13.68 3.48
C ASP A 554 -17.31 -13.68 5.02
N PRO A 555 -16.98 -14.79 5.71
CA PRO A 555 -17.03 -14.87 7.18
C PRO A 555 -16.01 -13.92 7.86
N ASP A 556 -14.97 -13.53 7.14
CA ASP A 556 -13.86 -12.73 7.67
C ASP A 556 -14.01 -11.23 7.33
N TRP A 557 -15.08 -10.84 6.63
CA TRP A 557 -15.31 -9.48 6.17
C TRP A 557 -15.17 -8.44 7.29
N TYR A 558 -15.74 -8.73 8.47
CA TYR A 558 -15.76 -7.78 9.59
C TYR A 558 -14.39 -7.54 10.19
N PHE A 559 -13.55 -8.58 10.25
CA PHE A 559 -12.17 -8.45 10.70
C PHE A 559 -11.38 -7.51 9.77
N TYR A 560 -11.40 -7.77 8.47
CA TYR A 560 -10.69 -6.93 7.50
C TYR A 560 -11.29 -5.53 7.39
N PHE A 561 -12.60 -5.37 7.54
CA PHE A 561 -13.25 -4.07 7.56
C PHE A 561 -12.78 -3.22 8.76
N ARG A 562 -12.65 -3.81 9.94
CA ARG A 562 -12.06 -3.15 11.10
C ARG A 562 -10.60 -2.76 10.88
N LEU A 563 -9.81 -3.57 10.19
CA LEU A 563 -8.44 -3.23 9.78
C LEU A 563 -8.43 -1.98 8.87
N CYS A 564 -9.31 -1.93 7.87
CA CYS A 564 -9.46 -0.77 6.99
C CYS A 564 -9.83 0.50 7.78
N LEU A 565 -10.81 0.42 8.69
CA LEU A 565 -11.19 1.54 9.55
C LEU A 565 -10.06 1.97 10.48
N SER A 566 -9.32 1.00 11.06
CA SER A 566 -8.15 1.29 11.90
C SER A 566 -7.06 2.02 11.11
N PHE A 567 -6.86 1.65 9.85
CA PHE A 567 -5.96 2.37 8.96
C PHE A 567 -6.38 3.84 8.79
N TRP A 568 -7.65 4.11 8.50
CA TRP A 568 -8.14 5.47 8.34
C TRP A 568 -8.12 6.27 9.66
N LYS A 569 -8.43 5.63 10.77
CA LYS A 569 -8.28 6.23 12.11
C LYS A 569 -6.87 6.74 12.36
N ASP A 570 -5.87 5.91 12.06
CA ASP A 570 -4.46 6.28 12.25
C ASP A 570 -3.98 7.33 11.25
N THR A 571 -4.46 7.24 10.02
CA THR A 571 -4.07 8.17 8.96
C THR A 571 -4.71 9.54 9.17
N TYR A 572 -5.90 9.59 9.80
CA TYR A 572 -6.56 10.83 10.17
C TYR A 572 -5.73 11.70 11.13
N VAL A 573 -4.84 11.11 11.92
CA VAL A 573 -3.89 11.89 12.77
C VAL A 573 -3.12 12.91 11.94
N SER A 574 -2.68 12.55 10.74
CA SER A 574 -1.87 13.42 9.87
C SER A 574 -2.70 14.10 8.76
N TYR A 575 -3.76 13.45 8.28
CA TYR A 575 -4.46 13.84 7.07
C TYR A 575 -5.97 13.95 7.29
N ARG A 576 -6.48 15.16 7.31
CA ARG A 576 -7.90 15.50 7.61
C ARG A 576 -8.95 14.75 6.77
N PRO A 577 -8.80 14.54 5.45
CA PRO A 577 -9.82 13.88 4.63
C PRO A 577 -10.14 12.45 5.04
N PHE A 578 -9.26 11.78 5.77
CA PHE A 578 -9.44 10.37 6.13
C PHE A 578 -10.61 10.12 7.09
N ARG A 579 -11.02 11.14 7.87
CA ARG A 579 -12.27 11.10 8.62
C ARG A 579 -13.47 10.93 7.69
N LEU A 580 -13.52 11.73 6.62
CA LEU A 580 -14.60 11.69 5.63
C LEU A 580 -14.65 10.37 4.86
N ILE A 581 -13.47 9.82 4.52
CA ILE A 581 -13.35 8.51 3.87
C ILE A 581 -13.89 7.40 4.78
N ALA A 582 -13.53 7.41 6.06
CA ALA A 582 -14.05 6.45 7.03
C ALA A 582 -15.56 6.58 7.21
N GLN A 583 -16.09 7.81 7.31
CA GLN A 583 -17.52 8.10 7.41
C GLN A 583 -18.28 7.57 6.19
N ALA A 584 -17.76 7.76 4.98
CA ALA A 584 -18.36 7.25 3.76
C ALA A 584 -18.40 5.72 3.72
N ASN A 585 -17.34 5.04 4.17
CA ASN A 585 -17.31 3.58 4.24
C ASN A 585 -18.28 3.03 5.30
N LEU A 586 -18.40 3.69 6.45
CA LEU A 586 -19.41 3.35 7.46
C LEU A 586 -20.83 3.56 6.93
N ALA A 587 -21.10 4.66 6.20
CA ALA A 587 -22.39 4.91 5.55
C ALA A 587 -22.73 3.82 4.52
N ALA A 588 -21.75 3.40 3.70
CA ALA A 588 -21.92 2.31 2.75
C ALA A 588 -22.24 0.96 3.44
N ALA A 589 -21.56 0.65 4.55
CA ALA A 589 -21.81 -0.55 5.34
C ALA A 589 -23.19 -0.53 6.04
N LEU A 590 -23.66 0.64 6.48
CA LEU A 590 -25.03 0.83 6.99
C LEU A 590 -26.06 0.62 5.86
N GLN A 591 -25.85 1.25 4.72
CA GLN A 591 -26.78 1.17 3.58
C GLN A 591 -26.92 -0.25 3.03
N SER A 592 -25.84 -1.06 3.09
CA SER A 592 -25.89 -2.47 2.69
C SER A 592 -26.50 -3.40 3.76
N GLY A 593 -26.79 -2.88 4.96
CA GLY A 593 -27.23 -3.68 6.10
C GLY A 593 -26.15 -4.54 6.76
N ALA A 594 -24.87 -4.37 6.33
CA ALA A 594 -23.75 -5.13 6.89
C ALA A 594 -23.39 -4.68 8.32
N LEU A 595 -23.69 -3.43 8.69
CA LEU A 595 -23.37 -2.87 10.00
C LEU A 595 -24.60 -2.25 10.63
N ARG A 596 -24.71 -2.30 11.97
CA ARG A 596 -25.76 -1.64 12.75
C ARG A 596 -25.37 -0.21 13.09
N SER A 597 -26.36 0.69 13.24
CA SER A 597 -26.15 2.12 13.51
C SER A 597 -25.38 2.37 14.80
N ASN A 598 -25.68 1.71 15.89
CA ASN A 598 -24.98 1.88 17.17
C ASN A 598 -23.47 1.54 17.06
N VAL A 599 -23.12 0.50 16.30
CA VAL A 599 -21.72 0.12 16.07
C VAL A 599 -21.02 1.14 15.19
N ALA A 600 -21.69 1.61 14.13
CA ALA A 600 -21.13 2.63 13.23
C ALA A 600 -20.86 3.96 13.93
N VAL A 601 -21.80 4.41 14.80
CA VAL A 601 -21.65 5.63 15.62
C VAL A 601 -20.44 5.50 16.55
N ALA A 602 -20.35 4.41 17.31
CA ALA A 602 -19.24 4.18 18.24
C ALA A 602 -17.87 4.18 17.50
N MET A 603 -17.80 3.55 16.33
CA MET A 603 -16.57 3.57 15.51
C MET A 603 -16.25 4.99 15.02
N MET A 604 -17.25 5.76 14.58
CA MET A 604 -17.05 7.11 14.08
C MET A 604 -16.61 8.08 15.18
N GLU A 605 -17.14 7.93 16.40
CA GLU A 605 -16.72 8.69 17.59
C GLU A 605 -15.25 8.41 17.93
N GLU A 606 -14.85 7.14 17.92
CA GLU A 606 -13.47 6.74 18.18
C GLU A 606 -12.50 7.31 17.13
N ILE A 607 -12.88 7.29 15.84
CA ILE A 607 -12.10 7.91 14.78
C ILE A 607 -12.00 9.42 15.00
N SER A 608 -13.11 10.09 15.27
CA SER A 608 -13.17 11.53 15.47
C SER A 608 -12.31 12.01 16.63
N ALA A 609 -12.19 11.18 17.68
CA ALA A 609 -11.38 11.47 18.86
C ALA A 609 -9.87 11.58 18.55
N THR A 610 -9.38 10.91 17.50
CA THR A 610 -7.94 10.91 17.16
C THR A 610 -7.48 12.22 16.52
N GLY A 611 -8.36 12.94 15.84
CA GLY A 611 -8.05 14.16 15.09
C GLY A 611 -8.37 15.49 15.82
N ARG A 612 -8.54 15.50 17.15
CA ARG A 612 -8.89 16.70 17.93
C ARG A 612 -7.90 17.86 17.83
N HIS A 613 -6.67 17.59 17.37
CA HIS A 613 -5.64 18.61 17.16
C HIS A 613 -5.78 19.35 15.82
N HIS A 614 -6.62 18.87 14.90
CA HIS A 614 -6.88 19.57 13.66
C HIS A 614 -7.63 20.87 13.92
N VAL A 615 -7.16 21.97 13.29
CA VAL A 615 -7.83 23.27 13.39
C VAL A 615 -9.19 23.16 12.71
N ALA A 616 -10.24 23.59 13.39
CA ALA A 616 -11.62 23.62 12.87
C ALA A 616 -11.80 24.76 11.85
N SER A 617 -11.05 24.75 10.76
CA SER A 617 -11.26 25.67 9.64
C SER A 617 -11.54 24.86 8.40
N ASP A 618 -12.57 25.18 7.71
CA ASP A 618 -13.02 24.64 6.43
C ASP A 618 -13.35 23.13 6.42
N GLU A 619 -14.50 22.79 5.91
CA GLU A 619 -14.91 21.42 5.64
C GLU A 619 -13.90 20.78 4.66
N ALA A 620 -13.31 19.66 5.03
CA ALA A 620 -12.39 18.96 4.14
C ALA A 620 -13.18 18.41 2.95
N VAL A 621 -12.81 18.82 1.74
CA VAL A 621 -13.39 18.32 0.49
C VAL A 621 -12.36 17.43 -0.18
N ILE A 622 -12.78 16.22 -0.57
CA ILE A 622 -11.96 15.27 -1.32
C ILE A 622 -12.73 14.80 -2.55
N ARG A 623 -12.12 14.89 -3.71
CA ARG A 623 -12.59 14.24 -4.93
C ARG A 623 -12.11 12.80 -4.92
N GLY A 624 -13.02 11.87 -4.91
CA GLY A 624 -12.70 10.45 -4.95
C GLY A 624 -13.98 9.65 -5.04
N LEU A 625 -13.88 8.48 -5.64
CA LEU A 625 -14.99 7.54 -5.77
C LEU A 625 -14.89 6.50 -4.68
N LEU A 626 -16.00 6.28 -3.98
CA LEU A 626 -16.12 5.20 -3.03
C LEU A 626 -16.54 3.90 -3.71
N ASP A 627 -17.51 4.00 -4.62
CA ASP A 627 -18.16 2.88 -5.27
C ASP A 627 -18.00 3.00 -6.79
N PHE A 628 -17.14 2.14 -7.36
CA PHE A 628 -16.85 2.15 -8.79
C PHE A 628 -18.01 1.61 -9.64
N ASP A 629 -18.81 0.67 -9.11
CA ASP A 629 -19.99 0.15 -9.81
C ASP A 629 -21.07 1.22 -9.90
N ARG A 630 -21.25 1.99 -8.83
CA ARG A 630 -22.18 3.13 -8.82
C ARG A 630 -21.69 4.27 -9.71
N ALA A 631 -20.36 4.48 -9.77
CA ALA A 631 -19.76 5.52 -10.59
C ALA A 631 -20.04 5.35 -12.09
N THR A 632 -20.17 4.12 -12.57
CA THR A 632 -20.55 3.83 -13.96
C THR A 632 -21.99 4.26 -14.28
N LYS A 633 -22.86 4.34 -13.27
CA LYS A 633 -24.28 4.74 -13.40
C LYS A 633 -24.50 6.19 -13.05
N ASN A 634 -23.92 6.65 -11.96
CA ASN A 634 -24.03 8.02 -11.46
C ASN A 634 -22.76 8.41 -10.70
N LEU A 635 -21.91 9.19 -11.36
CA LEU A 635 -20.62 9.62 -10.83
C LEU A 635 -20.75 10.45 -9.55
N GLU A 636 -21.76 11.31 -9.44
CA GLU A 636 -21.97 12.19 -8.29
C GLU A 636 -22.39 11.40 -7.04
N GLU A 637 -23.27 10.40 -7.21
CA GLU A 637 -23.69 9.54 -6.11
C GLU A 637 -22.59 8.60 -5.59
N ALA A 638 -21.58 8.33 -6.39
CA ALA A 638 -20.44 7.50 -6.05
C ALA A 638 -19.31 8.26 -5.34
N GLN A 639 -19.40 9.60 -5.27
CA GLN A 639 -18.38 10.43 -4.62
C GLN A 639 -18.36 10.22 -3.10
N ILE A 640 -17.16 10.19 -2.53
CA ILE A 640 -16.93 10.04 -1.08
C ILE A 640 -17.73 11.07 -0.29
N VAL A 641 -17.72 12.34 -0.71
CA VAL A 641 -18.45 13.43 -0.04
C VAL A 641 -19.95 13.17 0.00
N THR A 642 -20.53 12.74 -1.11
CA THR A 642 -21.96 12.45 -1.23
C THR A 642 -22.38 11.28 -0.33
N VAL A 643 -21.59 10.19 -0.33
CA VAL A 643 -21.88 9.02 0.51
C VAL A 643 -21.68 9.34 1.98
N ALA A 644 -20.64 10.10 2.35
CA ALA A 644 -20.39 10.48 3.73
C ALA A 644 -21.53 11.31 4.34
N ARG A 645 -22.15 12.22 3.58
CA ARG A 645 -23.29 13.01 4.05
C ARG A 645 -24.52 12.17 4.43
N ARG A 646 -24.68 11.02 3.78
CA ARG A 646 -25.78 10.08 4.09
C ARG A 646 -25.61 9.38 5.45
N PHE A 647 -24.42 9.42 6.06
CA PHE A 647 -24.16 8.74 7.34
C PHE A 647 -25.13 9.20 8.44
N ASP A 648 -25.23 10.51 8.63
CA ASP A 648 -26.10 11.08 9.67
C ASP A 648 -27.59 10.86 9.36
N GLU A 649 -27.97 10.92 8.08
CA GLU A 649 -29.33 10.62 7.61
C GLU A 649 -29.74 9.16 7.88
N LEU A 650 -28.83 8.21 7.63
CA LEU A 650 -29.07 6.77 7.85
C LEU A 650 -29.22 6.46 9.35
N ILE A 651 -28.46 7.12 10.20
CA ILE A 651 -28.57 6.94 11.66
C ILE A 651 -29.91 7.47 12.17
N LEU A 652 -30.30 8.69 11.77
CA LEU A 652 -31.60 9.27 12.14
C LEU A 652 -32.77 8.39 11.67
N PHE A 653 -32.67 7.82 10.47
CA PHE A 653 -33.70 6.95 9.94
C PHE A 653 -33.84 5.66 10.75
N ASP A 654 -32.72 5.05 11.16
CA ASP A 654 -32.70 3.84 11.97
C ASP A 654 -33.23 4.11 13.40
N GLU A 655 -32.90 5.26 14.00
CA GLU A 655 -33.47 5.71 15.28
C GLU A 655 -34.97 5.88 15.20
N LEU A 656 -35.48 6.54 14.17
CA LEU A 656 -36.93 6.76 13.98
C LEU A 656 -37.71 5.46 13.80
N ILE A 657 -37.15 4.47 13.12
CA ILE A 657 -37.80 3.15 12.94
C ILE A 657 -37.81 2.36 14.24
N ASN A 658 -36.73 2.44 15.03
CA ASN A 658 -36.60 1.72 16.29
C ASN A 658 -37.32 2.40 17.46
N GLU A 659 -37.65 3.72 17.37
CA GLU A 659 -38.45 4.47 18.35
C GLU A 659 -39.97 4.36 18.16
N THR A 660 -40.49 3.72 17.10
CA THR A 660 -41.94 3.43 17.02
C THR A 660 -42.28 2.32 17.98
N PRO A 661 -42.89 2.63 19.16
CA PRO A 661 -43.24 1.60 20.10
C PRO A 661 -44.42 0.79 19.54
N GLU A 662 -44.35 -0.53 19.61
CA GLU A 662 -45.50 -1.44 19.66
C GLU A 662 -46.37 -1.13 20.91
N THR A 663 -46.99 0.04 20.94
CA THR A 663 -48.01 0.37 21.99
C THR A 663 -49.19 1.04 21.36
N ALA A 664 -50.09 0.23 20.80
CA ALA A 664 -51.55 0.52 20.80
C ALA A 664 -52.37 -0.62 20.16
N ILE A 665 -52.27 -1.82 20.69
CA ILE A 665 -53.43 -2.72 20.64
C ILE A 665 -53.80 -2.98 22.10
N GLY A 666 -54.35 -1.93 22.74
CA GLY A 666 -55.07 -2.03 23.98
C GLY A 666 -56.44 -2.56 23.70
N THR A 667 -56.73 -3.73 24.16
CA THR A 667 -58.02 -4.34 24.38
C THR A 667 -59.01 -3.32 24.91
N THR A 668 -60.03 -3.00 24.12
CA THR A 668 -61.31 -2.53 24.64
C THR A 668 -62.29 -3.69 24.56
N ASN A 669 -62.64 -4.14 25.73
CA ASN A 669 -63.89 -4.76 26.00
C ASN A 669 -64.76 -3.83 26.77
#